data_2ce3992a607ad7166bd4620a02137e02
#
_entry.id   2ce3992a607ad7166bd4620a02137e02
#
_cell.length_a   1.000
_cell.length_b   1.000
_cell.length_c   1.000
_cell.angle_alpha   90.00
_cell.angle_beta   90.00
_cell.angle_gamma   90.00
#
_symmetry.space_group_name_H-M   'P 1'
#
loop_
_entity.id
_entity.type
_entity.pdbx_description
1 polymer ?
#
loop_
_entity_poly.entity_id
_entity_poly.type
_entity_poly.pdbx_seq_one_letter_code
_entity_poly.pdbx_strand_id
1 'polypeptide(L)'
;MSNNWMLARVPDVNENGETLSQKGYALNEAWLPAVVPGTVLLSYEAAGKIDDPYFSDNILKLDQSYYNVDYWYRGTLAVPEGKRKLLTFFGVNHKADVFVNGKKIGEVNGAFRRGIFDVTELVGNEKTATVAVYIHWCDGSLLETPTFIGSAGWDFMPAIPGRNCGLYAPVTLTATAEADVRDPFVTVALSDDLETAVLSISAEAVNLTDTELSCTLSAAVEGNKVTETITLQKNETRLVTFGKIVLNNPKVWWPVGYGDQPLYDLDVTVSVGNTVSSEKTVRFGVRKFEYDRDGHDLVLTVNGVRVLCKGGNWGMPDAMLKQTARFLDDSVRLHAEAGVNMIRTWHSNSDFEAFYDACDKYGVMVFEDFALHGKQVPYEPMLFMESARDKLKRLRNRCCIAVWCGENEAVPPAPLDVLLPEAISELDGTRLYVAASNCDGVHGGTTYMIQDPAWFFGHAKGFVTEIGTQTVPNIESMRRMMKEEELWPVGNAVWEHHDYNFGIGNKNSKKYTDEVNARYGQTTDIEDFCKKAQLVNVETYKAIFESYNDGMFDECSGLLLWMSAPAWPSLIWEIYDYYLDTFGAFYGTKKATEMHHIQWNARTGSVKVINHLPAAFKGRAEAEVYNMDGTLKFRDETAVCVGGADKAEIMSLFPDTAVNIAVGCKGTASGFEKDCIADNAFDGNDITRWTCDGADKGWLCVDLGKVCAVDGVRISWENAYAKDYHIEVSVDGKAFTKVAETVGGNGGLNTLKFDAVEARYVRLVCTARGTMWNYSCYQFMVFAAGTSEAGIEGLSKVHFIKLRLFDEAGNLVSDNFYWRSKVNCDCRELKNLGQTELAVAYEENTVTVTNTGKNVALAVRIKATKPEAKQGEDDRILPAFLSDNYLCLLPNETKAVSLSYDADVYGGKAKLTVSGMNTETVVC
;
A
#
# COMPACT_ATOMS: atom_id res chain seq x y z
N MET A 1 24.96 0.25 -23.90
CA MET A 1 24.71 0.61 -25.33
C MET A 1 23.21 0.74 -25.46
N SER A 2 22.72 1.90 -25.87
CA SER A 2 21.26 2.07 -26.10
C SER A 2 20.87 1.19 -27.29
N ASN A 3 20.06 0.18 -27.05
CA ASN A 3 19.42 -0.59 -28.10
C ASN A 3 18.49 0.36 -28.87
N ASN A 4 18.79 0.65 -30.14
CA ASN A 4 17.95 1.54 -30.96
C ASN A 4 16.71 0.78 -31.42
N TRP A 5 15.67 0.85 -30.60
CA TRP A 5 14.37 0.32 -30.98
C TRP A 5 13.52 1.39 -31.69
N MET A 6 12.78 0.97 -32.67
CA MET A 6 11.80 1.76 -33.41
C MET A 6 10.44 1.09 -33.33
N LEU A 7 9.37 1.87 -33.35
CA LEU A 7 7.98 1.47 -33.23
C LEU A 7 7.20 1.98 -34.44
N ALA A 8 6.28 1.15 -34.96
CA ALA A 8 5.28 1.57 -35.94
C ALA A 8 3.96 0.82 -35.72
N ARG A 9 2.85 1.47 -36.05
CA ARG A 9 1.53 0.81 -36.09
C ARG A 9 1.48 -0.13 -37.30
N VAL A 10 0.90 -1.33 -37.10
CA VAL A 10 0.77 -2.29 -38.22
C VAL A 10 -0.04 -1.73 -39.39
N PRO A 11 -1.14 -0.96 -39.21
CA PRO A 11 -1.85 -0.36 -40.34
C PRO A 11 -1.01 0.59 -41.21
N ASP A 12 0.11 1.09 -40.72
CA ASP A 12 0.96 2.07 -41.43
C ASP A 12 2.19 1.41 -42.12
N VAL A 13 2.34 0.06 -42.00
CA VAL A 13 3.46 -0.72 -42.52
C VAL A 13 2.92 -1.95 -43.26
N ASN A 14 3.23 -2.09 -44.54
CA ASN A 14 2.72 -3.15 -45.41
C ASN A 14 3.59 -4.41 -45.44
N GLU A 15 4.82 -4.31 -44.96
CA GLU A 15 5.81 -5.39 -45.01
C GLU A 15 5.59 -6.38 -43.86
N ASN A 16 5.94 -7.64 -44.13
CA ASN A 16 5.92 -8.70 -43.14
C ASN A 16 7.18 -8.75 -42.28
N GLY A 17 7.16 -9.53 -41.21
CA GLY A 17 8.26 -9.59 -40.22
C GLY A 17 9.57 -10.12 -40.83
N GLU A 18 9.52 -10.99 -41.82
CA GLU A 18 10.69 -11.47 -42.55
C GLU A 18 11.41 -10.32 -43.26
N THR A 19 10.66 -9.43 -43.89
CA THR A 19 11.20 -8.23 -44.55
C THR A 19 11.71 -7.21 -43.51
N LEU A 20 10.90 -6.92 -42.51
CA LEU A 20 11.21 -5.94 -41.46
C LEU A 20 12.46 -6.30 -40.62
N SER A 21 12.72 -7.60 -40.44
CA SER A 21 13.89 -8.06 -39.71
C SER A 21 15.17 -8.16 -40.54
N GLN A 22 15.13 -7.78 -41.83
CA GLN A 22 16.34 -7.74 -42.66
C GLN A 22 17.23 -6.52 -42.32
N LYS A 23 18.55 -6.68 -42.33
CA LYS A 23 19.48 -5.60 -42.03
C LYS A 23 19.41 -4.39 -42.99
N GLY A 24 19.09 -4.64 -44.26
CA GLY A 24 19.01 -3.63 -45.31
C GLY A 24 17.67 -2.89 -45.40
N TYR A 25 16.68 -3.27 -44.54
CA TYR A 25 15.39 -2.59 -44.60
C TYR A 25 15.50 -1.14 -44.19
N ALA A 26 15.02 -0.23 -45.04
CA ALA A 26 15.01 1.22 -44.81
C ALA A 26 13.71 1.60 -44.13
N LEU A 27 13.80 2.20 -42.95
CA LEU A 27 12.65 2.74 -42.22
C LEU A 27 12.09 3.97 -42.94
N ASN A 28 10.76 4.05 -42.98
CA ASN A 28 10.04 5.20 -43.51
C ASN A 28 9.52 6.12 -42.39
N GLU A 29 8.73 7.11 -42.70
CA GLU A 29 8.15 8.10 -41.79
C GLU A 29 7.12 7.52 -40.78
N ALA A 30 6.63 6.29 -41.01
CA ALA A 30 5.71 5.61 -40.08
C ALA A 30 6.41 5.17 -38.78
N TRP A 31 7.74 5.10 -38.76
CA TRP A 31 8.51 4.64 -37.63
C TRP A 31 8.91 5.79 -36.71
N LEU A 32 8.76 5.59 -35.40
CA LEU A 32 9.21 6.51 -34.37
C LEU A 32 10.15 5.79 -33.38
N PRO A 33 11.02 6.51 -32.67
CA PRO A 33 11.84 5.92 -31.60
C PRO A 33 10.97 5.25 -30.53
N ALA A 34 11.30 3.99 -30.17
CA ALA A 34 10.59 3.27 -29.14
C ALA A 34 11.34 3.27 -27.81
N VAL A 35 10.63 3.38 -26.72
CA VAL A 35 11.14 3.14 -25.36
C VAL A 35 11.07 1.65 -25.09
N VAL A 36 12.21 1.01 -24.83
CA VAL A 36 12.29 -0.41 -24.46
C VAL A 36 13.35 -0.57 -23.36
N PRO A 37 12.98 -1.02 -22.16
CA PRO A 37 11.63 -1.42 -21.70
C PRO A 37 10.62 -0.28 -21.72
N GLY A 38 9.39 -0.57 -22.14
CA GLY A 38 8.30 0.39 -22.15
C GLY A 38 7.12 -0.01 -23.04
N THR A 39 6.15 0.87 -23.14
CA THR A 39 4.90 0.66 -23.86
C THR A 39 4.78 1.56 -25.09
N VAL A 40 3.78 1.28 -25.93
CA VAL A 40 3.50 2.11 -27.12
C VAL A 40 3.20 3.54 -26.73
N LEU A 41 2.30 3.79 -25.76
CA LEU A 41 1.93 5.15 -25.40
C LEU A 41 3.12 5.94 -24.84
N LEU A 42 3.94 5.30 -24.00
CA LEU A 42 5.19 5.87 -23.48
C LEU A 42 6.17 6.25 -24.61
N SER A 43 6.21 5.45 -25.68
CA SER A 43 7.05 5.76 -26.85
C SER A 43 6.55 6.99 -27.62
N TYR A 44 5.23 7.17 -27.74
CA TYR A 44 4.64 8.37 -28.34
C TYR A 44 4.90 9.63 -27.50
N GLU A 45 4.77 9.53 -26.17
CA GLU A 45 5.10 10.61 -25.23
C GLU A 45 6.59 11.02 -25.36
N ALA A 46 7.49 10.04 -25.27
CA ALA A 46 8.93 10.27 -25.36
C ALA A 46 9.39 10.84 -26.73
N ALA A 47 8.66 10.51 -27.82
CA ALA A 47 8.89 11.06 -29.16
C ALA A 47 8.25 12.46 -29.35
N GLY A 48 7.61 13.02 -28.33
CA GLY A 48 6.94 14.34 -28.39
C GLY A 48 5.75 14.37 -29.35
N LYS A 49 5.08 13.22 -29.55
CA LYS A 49 3.89 13.12 -30.41
C LYS A 49 2.59 13.37 -29.67
N ILE A 50 2.64 13.31 -28.35
CA ILE A 50 1.56 13.63 -27.43
C ILE A 50 2.13 14.40 -26.23
N ASP A 51 1.32 15.25 -25.64
CA ASP A 51 1.61 15.88 -24.36
C ASP A 51 1.53 14.85 -23.22
N ASP A 52 2.03 15.22 -22.03
CA ASP A 52 1.95 14.36 -20.84
C ASP A 52 0.51 13.85 -20.64
N PRO A 53 0.24 12.55 -20.80
CA PRO A 53 -1.10 12.00 -20.67
C PRO A 53 -1.69 12.12 -19.26
N TYR A 54 -0.83 12.24 -18.25
CA TYR A 54 -1.25 12.33 -16.86
C TYR A 54 -1.63 13.75 -16.40
N PHE A 55 -1.29 14.78 -17.18
CA PHE A 55 -1.60 16.15 -16.81
C PHE A 55 -3.07 16.49 -17.16
N SER A 56 -3.85 16.92 -16.16
CA SER A 56 -5.23 17.34 -16.33
C SER A 56 -6.09 16.23 -16.97
N ASP A 57 -6.79 16.50 -18.02
CA ASP A 57 -7.62 15.57 -18.79
C ASP A 57 -7.00 15.14 -20.12
N ASN A 58 -5.66 15.26 -20.28
CA ASN A 58 -5.00 15.02 -21.55
C ASN A 58 -5.22 13.61 -22.11
N ILE A 59 -5.20 12.59 -21.25
CA ILE A 59 -5.41 11.20 -21.70
C ILE A 59 -6.80 10.99 -22.32
N LEU A 60 -7.81 11.73 -21.86
CA LEU A 60 -9.18 11.66 -22.40
C LEU A 60 -9.31 12.27 -23.81
N LYS A 61 -8.33 13.10 -24.22
CA LYS A 61 -8.29 13.73 -25.55
C LYS A 61 -7.66 12.84 -26.62
N LEU A 62 -7.02 11.74 -26.20
CA LEU A 62 -6.39 10.80 -27.12
C LEU A 62 -7.44 9.91 -27.78
N ASP A 63 -7.37 9.78 -29.11
CA ASP A 63 -8.22 8.87 -29.87
C ASP A 63 -7.83 7.42 -29.59
N GLN A 64 -8.59 6.74 -28.74
CA GLN A 64 -8.37 5.33 -28.39
C GLN A 64 -8.25 4.43 -29.64
N SER A 65 -9.03 4.67 -30.69
CA SER A 65 -9.03 3.85 -31.89
C SER A 65 -7.73 3.94 -32.68
N TYR A 66 -7.03 5.06 -32.58
CA TYR A 66 -5.72 5.26 -33.20
C TYR A 66 -4.66 4.38 -32.56
N TYR A 67 -4.69 4.22 -31.22
CA TYR A 67 -3.67 3.47 -30.47
C TYR A 67 -4.01 2.01 -30.27
N ASN A 68 -5.29 1.63 -30.34
CA ASN A 68 -5.78 0.27 -30.10
C ASN A 68 -5.66 -0.58 -31.37
N VAL A 69 -4.43 -0.84 -31.81
CA VAL A 69 -4.05 -1.61 -32.99
C VAL A 69 -2.80 -2.45 -32.69
N ASP A 70 -2.48 -3.39 -33.56
CA ASP A 70 -1.24 -4.14 -33.50
C ASP A 70 -0.03 -3.25 -33.81
N TYR A 71 1.15 -3.64 -33.29
CA TYR A 71 2.37 -2.86 -33.43
C TYR A 71 3.57 -3.67 -33.88
N TRP A 72 4.42 -3.04 -34.69
CA TRP A 72 5.76 -3.49 -34.98
C TRP A 72 6.79 -2.80 -34.10
N TYR A 73 7.64 -3.57 -33.43
CA TYR A 73 8.91 -3.12 -32.89
C TYR A 73 10.05 -3.62 -33.73
N ARG A 74 11.07 -2.78 -33.98
CA ARG A 74 12.28 -3.17 -34.71
C ARG A 74 13.50 -2.66 -33.98
N GLY A 75 14.41 -3.58 -33.64
CA GLY A 75 15.64 -3.24 -32.91
C GLY A 75 16.88 -3.88 -33.54
N THR A 76 18.03 -3.33 -33.20
CA THR A 76 19.33 -3.88 -33.56
C THR A 76 20.10 -4.18 -32.28
N LEU A 77 20.43 -5.43 -32.04
CA LEU A 77 21.14 -5.91 -30.86
C LEU A 77 22.58 -6.26 -31.22
N ALA A 78 23.53 -5.90 -30.34
CA ALA A 78 24.90 -6.36 -30.46
C ALA A 78 24.96 -7.87 -30.19
N VAL A 79 25.63 -8.64 -31.04
CA VAL A 79 25.82 -10.08 -30.87
C VAL A 79 27.05 -10.29 -29.98
N PRO A 80 26.90 -10.91 -28.80
CA PRO A 80 28.02 -11.20 -27.92
C PRO A 80 28.88 -12.36 -28.46
N GLU A 81 30.12 -12.41 -28.05
CA GLU A 81 30.99 -13.56 -28.35
C GLU A 81 30.56 -14.80 -27.56
N GLY A 82 30.64 -15.97 -28.16
CA GLY A 82 30.30 -17.26 -27.57
C GLY A 82 29.75 -18.24 -28.62
N LYS A 83 29.56 -19.51 -28.26
CA LYS A 83 29.19 -20.58 -29.20
C LYS A 83 27.69 -20.56 -29.51
N ARG A 84 26.88 -20.32 -28.50
CA ARG A 84 25.41 -20.22 -28.60
C ARG A 84 24.94 -18.81 -28.29
N LYS A 85 23.87 -18.36 -28.92
CA LYS A 85 23.30 -17.04 -28.78
C LYS A 85 21.84 -17.18 -28.38
N LEU A 86 21.48 -16.70 -27.20
CA LEU A 86 20.13 -16.78 -26.66
C LEU A 86 19.50 -15.38 -26.63
N LEU A 87 18.42 -15.20 -27.38
CA LEU A 87 17.57 -14.01 -27.36
C LEU A 87 16.47 -14.22 -26.32
N THR A 88 16.45 -13.35 -25.29
CA THR A 88 15.47 -13.45 -24.19
C THR A 88 14.63 -12.20 -24.11
N PHE A 89 13.30 -12.40 -24.12
CA PHE A 89 12.28 -11.42 -23.77
C PHE A 89 11.85 -11.69 -22.32
N PHE A 90 12.00 -10.73 -21.43
CA PHE A 90 11.62 -10.89 -20.02
C PHE A 90 10.14 -10.58 -19.78
N GLY A 91 9.48 -9.89 -20.69
CA GLY A 91 8.05 -9.61 -20.66
C GLY A 91 7.60 -8.86 -21.92
N VAL A 92 6.49 -9.28 -22.46
CA VAL A 92 5.82 -8.68 -23.62
C VAL A 92 4.34 -8.58 -23.28
N ASN A 93 3.74 -7.43 -23.43
CA ASN A 93 2.30 -7.31 -23.21
C ASN A 93 1.55 -7.29 -24.55
N HIS A 94 0.83 -8.38 -24.91
CA HIS A 94 0.78 -9.67 -24.18
C HIS A 94 1.23 -10.84 -25.08
N LYS A 95 1.12 -10.71 -26.40
CA LYS A 95 1.50 -11.75 -27.36
C LYS A 95 2.34 -11.14 -28.50
N ALA A 96 3.38 -11.83 -28.89
CA ALA A 96 4.26 -11.36 -29.94
C ALA A 96 4.77 -12.49 -30.86
N ASP A 97 4.83 -12.21 -32.17
CA ASP A 97 5.60 -12.98 -33.14
C ASP A 97 7.00 -12.36 -33.25
N VAL A 98 8.03 -13.22 -33.17
CA VAL A 98 9.43 -12.79 -33.15
C VAL A 98 10.15 -13.20 -34.43
N PHE A 99 10.84 -12.24 -35.06
CA PHE A 99 11.62 -12.42 -36.29
C PHE A 99 13.06 -11.92 -36.08
N VAL A 100 14.02 -12.68 -36.59
CA VAL A 100 15.46 -12.34 -36.52
C VAL A 100 16.12 -12.54 -37.88
N ASN A 101 16.79 -11.53 -38.38
CA ASN A 101 17.57 -11.56 -39.65
C ASN A 101 16.79 -12.18 -40.82
N GLY A 102 15.51 -11.83 -40.97
CA GLY A 102 14.65 -12.27 -42.08
C GLY A 102 13.89 -13.59 -41.86
N LYS A 103 13.86 -14.13 -40.63
CA LYS A 103 13.18 -15.41 -40.33
C LYS A 103 12.35 -15.31 -39.05
N LYS A 104 11.11 -15.85 -39.08
CA LYS A 104 10.29 -16.06 -37.89
C LYS A 104 10.94 -17.16 -37.04
N ILE A 105 11.12 -16.89 -35.74
CA ILE A 105 11.79 -17.80 -34.79
C ILE A 105 10.81 -18.39 -33.77
N GLY A 106 9.65 -17.78 -33.55
CA GLY A 106 8.66 -18.27 -32.62
C GLY A 106 7.72 -17.17 -32.14
N GLU A 107 7.08 -17.45 -31.01
CA GLU A 107 6.08 -16.59 -30.37
C GLU A 107 6.38 -16.45 -28.87
N VAL A 108 6.08 -15.27 -28.30
CA VAL A 108 5.94 -15.06 -26.86
C VAL A 108 4.46 -14.86 -26.61
N ASN A 109 3.88 -15.59 -25.67
CA ASN A 109 2.45 -15.49 -25.34
C ASN A 109 2.26 -15.43 -23.82
N GLY A 110 1.58 -14.39 -23.31
CA GLY A 110 1.40 -14.10 -21.90
C GLY A 110 2.34 -13.01 -21.38
N ALA A 111 1.77 -12.00 -20.71
CA ALA A 111 2.53 -10.83 -20.23
C ALA A 111 3.59 -11.19 -19.14
N PHE A 112 3.31 -12.18 -18.30
CA PHE A 112 4.09 -12.53 -17.10
C PHE A 112 5.06 -13.70 -17.31
N ARG A 113 5.55 -13.87 -18.55
CA ARG A 113 6.33 -15.05 -18.94
C ARG A 113 7.52 -14.63 -19.82
N ARG A 114 8.64 -15.35 -19.65
CA ARG A 114 9.83 -15.17 -20.49
C ARG A 114 9.69 -15.93 -21.82
N GLY A 115 10.21 -15.33 -22.90
CA GLY A 115 10.45 -16.01 -24.19
C GLY A 115 11.96 -16.16 -24.43
N ILE A 116 12.45 -17.38 -24.58
CA ILE A 116 13.90 -17.67 -24.77
C ILE A 116 14.08 -18.41 -26.09
N PHE A 117 14.87 -17.86 -27.01
CA PHE A 117 15.10 -18.41 -28.34
C PHE A 117 16.60 -18.60 -28.63
N ASP A 118 16.99 -19.79 -29.11
CA ASP A 118 18.32 -20.01 -29.67
C ASP A 118 18.37 -19.42 -31.09
N VAL A 119 19.12 -18.36 -31.27
CA VAL A 119 19.26 -17.66 -32.54
C VAL A 119 20.66 -17.85 -33.17
N THR A 120 21.45 -18.79 -32.65
CA THR A 120 22.86 -19.02 -33.01
C THR A 120 23.07 -19.11 -34.50
N GLU A 121 22.30 -19.95 -35.21
CA GLU A 121 22.43 -20.16 -36.67
C GLU A 121 22.04 -18.92 -37.46
N LEU A 122 21.07 -18.13 -36.97
CA LEU A 122 20.54 -16.96 -37.66
C LEU A 122 21.46 -15.76 -37.58
N VAL A 123 22.17 -15.62 -36.45
CA VAL A 123 23.10 -14.51 -36.25
C VAL A 123 24.53 -14.89 -36.65
N GLY A 124 24.91 -16.17 -36.64
CA GLY A 124 26.23 -16.65 -37.03
C GLY A 124 27.37 -15.86 -36.43
N ASN A 125 28.30 -15.37 -37.28
CA ASN A 125 29.43 -14.52 -36.89
C ASN A 125 29.18 -13.02 -37.07
N GLU A 126 27.92 -12.62 -37.23
CA GLU A 126 27.54 -11.23 -37.39
C GLU A 126 27.77 -10.43 -36.09
N LYS A 127 28.11 -9.14 -36.24
CA LYS A 127 28.30 -8.25 -35.08
C LYS A 127 26.98 -7.75 -34.49
N THR A 128 25.89 -7.80 -35.30
CA THR A 128 24.58 -7.30 -34.91
C THR A 128 23.49 -8.23 -35.41
N ALA A 129 22.43 -8.38 -34.66
CA ALA A 129 21.18 -9.02 -35.02
C ALA A 129 20.08 -7.98 -35.19
N THR A 130 19.33 -8.09 -36.28
CA THR A 130 18.12 -7.26 -36.46
C THR A 130 16.91 -8.08 -36.03
N VAL A 131 16.18 -7.54 -35.08
CA VAL A 131 14.99 -8.17 -34.50
C VAL A 131 13.76 -7.35 -34.90
N ALA A 132 12.73 -8.01 -35.44
CA ALA A 132 11.40 -7.43 -35.59
C ALA A 132 10.41 -8.22 -34.73
N VAL A 133 9.52 -7.51 -34.06
CA VAL A 133 8.52 -8.09 -33.13
C VAL A 133 7.16 -7.53 -33.51
N TYR A 134 6.26 -8.43 -33.89
CA TYR A 134 4.84 -8.10 -34.08
C TYR A 134 4.11 -8.29 -32.76
N ILE A 135 3.60 -7.24 -32.17
CA ILE A 135 2.84 -7.32 -30.92
C ILE A 135 1.35 -7.25 -31.25
N HIS A 136 0.64 -8.28 -30.85
CA HIS A 136 -0.82 -8.36 -30.95
C HIS A 136 -1.45 -7.47 -29.89
N TRP A 137 -2.27 -6.53 -30.30
CA TRP A 137 -3.07 -5.72 -29.40
C TRP A 137 -4.18 -6.57 -28.78
N CYS A 138 -4.56 -6.24 -27.56
CA CYS A 138 -5.66 -6.85 -26.84
C CYS A 138 -6.45 -5.74 -26.18
N ASP A 139 -7.78 -5.83 -26.17
CA ASP A 139 -8.63 -4.78 -25.63
C ASP A 139 -8.45 -4.58 -24.11
N GLY A 140 -7.77 -5.51 -23.44
CA GLY A 140 -7.43 -5.42 -22.03
C GLY A 140 -8.65 -5.40 -21.11
N SER A 141 -9.87 -5.58 -21.66
CA SER A 141 -11.11 -5.58 -20.86
C SER A 141 -11.15 -6.71 -19.83
N LEU A 142 -9.99 -7.29 -19.43
CA LEU A 142 -10.14 -8.61 -19.20
C LEU A 142 -9.29 -9.32 -18.24
N LEU A 143 -9.91 -9.41 -17.20
CA LEU A 143 -9.88 -10.47 -16.20
C LEU A 143 -9.61 -11.89 -16.80
N GLU A 144 -9.81 -12.05 -18.10
CA GLU A 144 -9.74 -13.32 -18.81
C GLU A 144 -8.45 -13.52 -19.62
N THR A 145 -7.64 -12.47 -19.79
CA THR A 145 -6.39 -12.57 -20.58
C THR A 145 -5.16 -12.43 -19.67
N PRO A 146 -4.05 -13.10 -19.96
CA PRO A 146 -2.81 -13.01 -19.19
C PRO A 146 -2.05 -11.69 -19.49
N THR A 147 -2.68 -10.55 -19.19
CA THR A 147 -2.19 -9.20 -19.39
C THR A 147 -2.39 -8.34 -18.12
N PHE A 148 -1.86 -7.11 -18.10
CA PHE A 148 -2.07 -6.16 -17.02
C PHE A 148 -3.51 -5.66 -17.01
N ILE A 149 -4.28 -6.04 -16.00
CA ILE A 149 -5.70 -5.70 -15.86
C ILE A 149 -5.95 -4.20 -15.84
N GLY A 150 -5.08 -3.43 -15.17
CA GLY A 150 -5.20 -1.98 -15.05
C GLY A 150 -5.14 -1.24 -16.38
N SER A 151 -4.60 -1.84 -17.45
CA SER A 151 -4.44 -1.16 -18.75
C SER A 151 -5.77 -0.85 -19.46
N ALA A 152 -6.85 -1.54 -19.10
CA ALA A 152 -8.20 -1.28 -19.60
C ALA A 152 -8.94 -0.16 -18.86
N GLY A 153 -8.36 0.31 -17.78
CA GLY A 153 -8.98 1.18 -16.80
C GLY A 153 -9.59 0.36 -15.66
N TRP A 154 -9.35 0.84 -14.46
CA TRP A 154 -9.91 0.30 -13.24
C TRP A 154 -10.21 1.47 -12.30
N ASP A 155 -10.95 1.24 -11.23
CA ASP A 155 -11.44 2.28 -10.33
C ASP A 155 -10.48 3.42 -10.00
N PHE A 156 -9.18 3.14 -9.90
CA PHE A 156 -8.12 4.09 -9.54
C PHE A 156 -7.08 4.28 -10.66
N MET A 157 -7.39 3.86 -11.90
CA MET A 157 -6.50 4.01 -13.06
C MET A 157 -7.30 4.34 -14.32
N PRO A 158 -6.82 5.27 -15.16
CA PRO A 158 -7.46 5.54 -16.44
C PRO A 158 -7.25 4.40 -17.42
N ALA A 159 -8.14 4.26 -18.39
CA ALA A 159 -7.93 3.37 -19.53
C ALA A 159 -6.77 3.90 -20.39
N ILE A 160 -5.71 3.11 -20.51
CA ILE A 160 -4.51 3.50 -21.27
C ILE A 160 -4.70 3.24 -22.76
N PRO A 161 -4.59 4.26 -23.64
CA PRO A 161 -4.59 4.06 -25.09
C PRO A 161 -3.50 3.07 -25.53
N GLY A 162 -3.86 2.07 -26.36
CA GLY A 162 -2.96 0.99 -26.71
C GLY A 162 -2.83 -0.14 -25.66
N ARG A 163 -3.53 -0.02 -24.53
CA ARG A 163 -3.62 -1.06 -23.46
C ARG A 163 -2.26 -1.57 -22.97
N ASN A 164 -1.30 -0.67 -22.85
CA ASN A 164 0.08 -1.01 -22.45
C ASN A 164 0.75 -2.07 -23.35
N CYS A 165 0.30 -2.19 -24.60
CA CYS A 165 1.00 -2.98 -25.61
C CYS A 165 2.48 -2.58 -25.64
N GLY A 166 3.40 -3.56 -25.70
CA GLY A 166 4.81 -3.23 -25.81
C GLY A 166 5.77 -4.25 -25.24
N LEU A 167 7.05 -3.95 -25.43
CA LEU A 167 8.18 -4.63 -24.82
C LEU A 167 8.45 -3.98 -23.45
N TYR A 168 7.58 -4.25 -22.48
CA TYR A 168 7.58 -3.54 -21.19
C TYR A 168 8.72 -3.97 -20.26
N ALA A 169 9.36 -5.10 -20.56
CA ALA A 169 10.50 -5.61 -19.82
C ALA A 169 11.74 -5.74 -20.75
N PRO A 170 12.95 -5.97 -20.22
CA PRO A 170 14.16 -6.02 -21.02
C PRO A 170 14.14 -7.06 -22.12
N VAL A 171 14.81 -6.76 -23.23
CA VAL A 171 15.14 -7.72 -24.31
C VAL A 171 16.65 -7.82 -24.39
N THR A 172 17.20 -9.03 -24.19
CA THR A 172 18.64 -9.26 -24.14
C THR A 172 19.08 -10.32 -25.15
N LEU A 173 20.29 -10.16 -25.69
CA LEU A 173 20.97 -11.20 -26.46
C LEU A 173 22.24 -11.58 -25.69
N THR A 174 22.26 -12.80 -25.17
CA THR A 174 23.36 -13.33 -24.36
C THR A 174 24.08 -14.45 -25.09
N ALA A 175 25.29 -14.79 -24.65
CA ALA A 175 26.05 -15.89 -25.19
C ALA A 175 26.32 -16.94 -24.11
N THR A 176 26.33 -18.19 -24.54
CA THR A 176 26.73 -19.35 -23.73
C THR A 176 27.56 -20.32 -24.62
N ALA A 177 28.00 -21.46 -24.06
CA ALA A 177 28.62 -22.51 -24.83
C ALA A 177 27.65 -23.68 -25.06
N GLU A 178 28.08 -24.93 -24.86
CA GLU A 178 27.27 -26.12 -25.21
C GLU A 178 26.16 -26.45 -24.21
N ALA A 179 26.33 -25.96 -22.94
CA ALA A 179 25.36 -26.17 -21.87
C ALA A 179 24.93 -24.84 -21.28
N ASP A 180 23.69 -24.78 -20.81
CA ASP A 180 23.15 -23.64 -20.09
C ASP A 180 22.66 -24.09 -18.71
N VAL A 181 22.74 -23.18 -17.72
CA VAL A 181 22.14 -23.35 -16.39
C VAL A 181 20.98 -22.37 -16.24
N ARG A 182 19.82 -22.89 -15.83
CA ARG A 182 18.59 -22.10 -15.71
C ARG A 182 17.94 -22.26 -14.34
N ASP A 183 17.24 -21.23 -13.93
CA ASP A 183 16.35 -21.16 -12.79
C ASP A 183 16.96 -21.78 -11.50
N PRO A 184 18.20 -21.38 -11.07
CA PRO A 184 18.75 -21.82 -9.81
C PRO A 184 17.75 -21.55 -8.67
N PHE A 185 17.68 -22.50 -7.73
CA PHE A 185 16.78 -22.40 -6.59
C PHE A 185 17.47 -22.82 -5.31
N VAL A 186 17.32 -22.03 -4.25
CA VAL A 186 17.84 -22.32 -2.92
C VAL A 186 16.71 -22.26 -1.90
N THR A 187 16.55 -23.35 -1.13
CA THR A 187 15.71 -23.34 0.07
C THR A 187 16.58 -23.31 1.31
N VAL A 188 16.11 -22.62 2.35
CA VAL A 188 16.83 -22.40 3.60
C VAL A 188 16.07 -23.08 4.74
N ALA A 189 16.76 -23.99 5.45
CA ALA A 189 16.28 -24.51 6.72
C ALA A 189 17.13 -23.87 7.83
N LEU A 190 16.55 -22.84 8.48
CA LEU A 190 17.18 -22.11 9.59
C LEU A 190 16.81 -22.76 10.93
N SER A 191 17.79 -22.99 11.80
CA SER A 191 17.56 -23.50 13.16
C SER A 191 16.84 -22.47 14.03
N ASP A 192 16.14 -22.94 15.08
CA ASP A 192 15.34 -22.06 15.96
C ASP A 192 16.20 -21.08 16.78
N ASP A 193 17.46 -21.44 17.04
CA ASP A 193 18.45 -20.57 17.68
C ASP A 193 19.13 -19.59 16.69
N LEU A 194 18.78 -19.65 15.42
CA LEU A 194 19.34 -18.87 14.30
C LEU A 194 20.83 -19.07 14.04
N GLU A 195 21.45 -20.08 14.66
CA GLU A 195 22.92 -20.30 14.57
C GLU A 195 23.34 -21.16 13.37
N THR A 196 22.40 -21.90 12.76
CA THR A 196 22.70 -22.78 11.62
C THR A 196 21.67 -22.67 10.52
N ALA A 197 22.12 -22.49 9.26
CA ALA A 197 21.27 -22.56 8.08
C ALA A 197 21.75 -23.67 7.14
N VAL A 198 20.86 -24.58 6.79
CA VAL A 198 21.10 -25.65 5.80
C VAL A 198 20.47 -25.25 4.49
N LEU A 199 21.30 -25.09 3.46
CA LEU A 199 20.89 -24.74 2.10
C LEU A 199 20.68 -26.02 1.28
N SER A 200 19.50 -26.16 0.64
CA SER A 200 19.27 -27.17 -0.39
C SER A 200 19.15 -26.45 -1.73
N ILE A 201 20.00 -26.84 -2.69
CA ILE A 201 20.18 -26.12 -3.95
C ILE A 201 19.81 -27.05 -5.11
N SER A 202 19.13 -26.48 -6.12
CA SER A 202 18.86 -27.13 -7.39
C SER A 202 18.95 -26.14 -8.55
N ALA A 203 19.19 -26.64 -9.77
CA ALA A 203 19.17 -25.84 -11.00
C ALA A 203 18.82 -26.72 -12.19
N GLU A 204 18.26 -26.14 -13.25
CA GLU A 204 18.07 -26.85 -14.51
C GLU A 204 19.36 -26.78 -15.34
N ALA A 205 19.87 -27.96 -15.77
CA ALA A 205 20.94 -28.08 -16.73
C ALA A 205 20.37 -28.36 -18.11
N VAL A 206 20.76 -27.59 -19.10
CA VAL A 206 20.23 -27.66 -20.47
C VAL A 206 21.38 -28.01 -21.44
N ASN A 207 21.24 -29.09 -22.17
CA ASN A 207 22.11 -29.42 -23.29
C ASN A 207 21.63 -28.70 -24.58
N LEU A 208 22.41 -27.72 -25.05
CA LEU A 208 22.10 -26.94 -26.25
C LEU A 208 22.67 -27.56 -27.53
N THR A 209 23.12 -28.81 -27.46
CA THR A 209 23.70 -29.53 -28.60
C THR A 209 22.77 -30.66 -29.07
N ASP A 210 23.01 -31.13 -30.28
CA ASP A 210 22.32 -32.25 -30.91
C ASP A 210 22.94 -33.62 -30.59
N THR A 211 23.91 -33.66 -29.66
CA THR A 211 24.61 -34.85 -29.19
C THR A 211 24.53 -34.99 -27.67
N GLU A 212 24.87 -36.18 -27.18
CA GLU A 212 25.06 -36.40 -25.74
C GLU A 212 26.20 -35.55 -25.23
N LEU A 213 26.03 -34.95 -24.03
CA LEU A 213 26.99 -34.01 -23.42
C LEU A 213 27.22 -34.34 -21.96
N SER A 214 28.52 -34.55 -21.58
CA SER A 214 28.91 -34.65 -20.19
C SER A 214 29.28 -33.26 -19.67
N CYS A 215 28.69 -32.83 -18.56
CA CYS A 215 28.97 -31.54 -17.95
C CYS A 215 29.06 -31.63 -16.41
N THR A 216 29.76 -30.69 -15.82
CA THR A 216 29.90 -30.54 -14.36
C THR A 216 29.24 -29.25 -13.94
N LEU A 217 28.24 -29.34 -13.06
CA LEU A 217 27.64 -28.20 -12.41
C LEU A 217 28.29 -27.94 -11.06
N SER A 218 28.40 -26.69 -10.68
CA SER A 218 28.79 -26.31 -9.32
C SER A 218 27.95 -25.21 -8.76
N ALA A 219 27.63 -25.29 -7.47
CA ALA A 219 26.92 -24.26 -6.73
C ALA A 219 27.81 -23.77 -5.58
N ALA A 220 27.94 -22.46 -5.40
CA ALA A 220 28.80 -21.84 -4.40
C ALA A 220 28.09 -20.71 -3.65
N VAL A 221 28.26 -20.67 -2.32
CA VAL A 221 27.78 -19.62 -1.42
C VAL A 221 28.86 -19.37 -0.36
N GLU A 222 29.32 -18.11 -0.17
CA GLU A 222 30.30 -17.74 0.87
C GLU A 222 31.53 -18.66 0.89
N GLY A 223 32.05 -19.01 -0.30
CA GLY A 223 33.21 -19.86 -0.45
C GLY A 223 32.97 -21.39 -0.24
N ASN A 224 31.81 -21.79 0.26
CA ASN A 224 31.38 -23.19 0.29
C ASN A 224 30.92 -23.61 -1.11
N LYS A 225 31.42 -24.75 -1.60
CA LYS A 225 31.13 -25.23 -2.97
C LYS A 225 30.72 -26.69 -2.98
N VAL A 226 29.68 -26.99 -3.76
CA VAL A 226 29.25 -28.35 -4.08
C VAL A 226 29.23 -28.57 -5.58
N THR A 227 29.45 -29.80 -6.06
CA THR A 227 29.53 -30.12 -7.49
C THR A 227 28.79 -31.41 -7.81
N GLU A 228 28.19 -31.46 -9.00
CA GLU A 228 27.52 -32.63 -9.57
C GLU A 228 27.97 -32.79 -11.02
N THR A 229 28.33 -34.01 -11.41
CA THR A 229 28.69 -34.34 -12.79
C THR A 229 27.62 -35.22 -13.38
N ILE A 230 27.07 -34.82 -14.52
CA ILE A 230 25.97 -35.51 -15.20
C ILE A 230 26.23 -35.63 -16.70
N THR A 231 25.52 -36.59 -17.32
CA THR A 231 25.47 -36.69 -18.77
C THR A 231 24.03 -36.44 -19.25
N LEU A 232 23.87 -35.42 -20.11
CA LEU A 232 22.59 -35.01 -20.69
C LEU A 232 22.47 -35.58 -22.12
N GLN A 233 21.31 -36.09 -22.48
CA GLN A 233 20.97 -36.45 -23.84
C GLN A 233 20.89 -35.19 -24.73
N LYS A 234 20.86 -35.35 -26.05
CA LYS A 234 20.69 -34.19 -26.95
C LYS A 234 19.43 -33.39 -26.62
N ASN A 235 19.57 -32.05 -26.53
CA ASN A 235 18.48 -31.13 -26.23
C ASN A 235 17.75 -31.41 -24.90
N GLU A 236 18.35 -32.18 -24.00
CA GLU A 236 17.73 -32.48 -22.69
C GLU A 236 17.84 -31.30 -21.74
N THR A 237 16.73 -31.06 -21.02
CA THR A 237 16.70 -30.24 -19.81
C THR A 237 16.48 -31.15 -18.61
N ARG A 238 17.38 -31.10 -17.61
CA ARG A 238 17.30 -31.90 -16.39
C ARG A 238 17.47 -31.05 -15.15
N LEU A 239 16.57 -31.24 -14.18
CA LEU A 239 16.71 -30.70 -12.83
C LEU A 239 17.85 -31.43 -12.11
N VAL A 240 18.85 -30.70 -11.64
CA VAL A 240 19.99 -31.18 -10.86
C VAL A 240 19.87 -30.68 -9.44
N THR A 241 19.95 -31.60 -8.47
CA THR A 241 19.98 -31.28 -7.05
C THR A 241 21.41 -31.47 -6.54
N PHE A 242 21.93 -30.47 -5.85
CA PHE A 242 23.27 -30.48 -5.29
C PHE A 242 23.30 -31.06 -3.87
N GLY A 243 24.49 -31.43 -3.41
CA GLY A 243 24.73 -31.65 -1.99
C GLY A 243 24.41 -30.40 -1.16
N LYS A 244 24.13 -30.59 0.14
CA LYS A 244 23.75 -29.47 1.02
C LYS A 244 24.96 -28.61 1.38
N ILE A 245 24.73 -27.29 1.51
CA ILE A 245 25.70 -26.34 2.09
C ILE A 245 25.18 -25.96 3.48
N VAL A 246 26.06 -25.95 4.49
CA VAL A 246 25.74 -25.52 5.84
C VAL A 246 26.47 -24.20 6.13
N LEU A 247 25.70 -23.20 6.51
CA LEU A 247 26.20 -21.91 7.00
C LEU A 247 26.10 -21.89 8.52
N ASN A 248 27.21 -21.69 9.22
CA ASN A 248 27.27 -21.53 10.67
C ASN A 248 27.25 -20.03 11.00
N ASN A 249 26.44 -19.63 11.98
CA ASN A 249 26.22 -18.25 12.38
C ASN A 249 25.87 -17.35 11.18
N PRO A 250 24.85 -17.70 10.37
CA PRO A 250 24.49 -16.91 9.21
C PRO A 250 23.99 -15.52 9.62
N LYS A 251 24.20 -14.53 8.76
CA LYS A 251 23.51 -13.25 8.87
C LYS A 251 22.06 -13.48 8.45
N VAL A 252 21.13 -13.13 9.31
CA VAL A 252 19.71 -13.42 9.14
C VAL A 252 18.96 -12.18 8.67
N TRP A 253 18.14 -12.35 7.63
CA TRP A 253 17.30 -11.29 7.06
C TRP A 253 16.06 -11.07 7.92
N TRP A 254 15.72 -9.80 8.17
CA TRP A 254 14.57 -9.39 8.95
C TRP A 254 13.68 -8.40 8.21
N PRO A 255 12.36 -8.37 8.50
CA PRO A 255 11.50 -7.30 8.00
C PRO A 255 11.80 -5.96 8.68
N VAL A 256 11.29 -4.89 8.06
CA VAL A 256 11.43 -3.50 8.53
C VAL A 256 11.24 -3.39 10.04
N GLY A 257 12.22 -2.77 10.71
CA GLY A 257 12.20 -2.49 12.14
C GLY A 257 12.63 -3.64 13.05
N TYR A 258 12.71 -4.89 12.57
CA TYR A 258 13.07 -6.06 13.38
C TYR A 258 14.56 -6.40 13.34
N GLY A 259 15.30 -5.92 12.38
CA GLY A 259 16.75 -6.16 12.21
C GLY A 259 17.24 -5.78 10.83
N ASP A 260 18.46 -6.26 10.49
CA ASP A 260 19.13 -5.98 9.22
C ASP A 260 18.61 -6.87 8.07
N GLN A 261 18.94 -6.50 6.82
CA GLN A 261 18.54 -7.20 5.59
C GLN A 261 19.73 -7.75 4.82
N PRO A 262 20.57 -8.62 5.42
CA PRO A 262 21.70 -9.22 4.72
C PRO A 262 21.22 -10.18 3.63
N LEU A 263 21.86 -10.10 2.46
CA LEU A 263 21.59 -10.96 1.32
C LEU A 263 22.86 -11.74 0.97
N TYR A 264 22.67 -12.95 0.45
CA TYR A 264 23.70 -13.86 -0.04
C TYR A 264 23.57 -14.03 -1.54
N ASP A 265 24.69 -14.22 -2.22
CA ASP A 265 24.74 -14.61 -3.62
C ASP A 265 25.02 -16.12 -3.73
N LEU A 266 24.17 -16.82 -4.48
CA LEU A 266 24.37 -18.19 -4.93
C LEU A 266 24.86 -18.16 -6.37
N ASP A 267 26.10 -18.55 -6.62
CA ASP A 267 26.66 -18.71 -7.94
C ASP A 267 26.52 -20.16 -8.40
N VAL A 268 25.82 -20.37 -9.51
CA VAL A 268 25.68 -21.69 -10.14
C VAL A 268 26.29 -21.66 -11.53
N THR A 269 27.27 -22.54 -11.77
CA THR A 269 27.98 -22.64 -13.03
C THR A 269 27.76 -24.02 -13.64
N VAL A 270 27.74 -24.11 -14.96
CA VAL A 270 27.87 -25.37 -15.72
C VAL A 270 29.11 -25.31 -16.59
N SER A 271 29.92 -26.36 -16.53
CA SER A 271 31.17 -26.48 -17.29
C SER A 271 31.17 -27.74 -18.16
N VAL A 272 31.75 -27.63 -19.37
CA VAL A 272 31.98 -28.74 -20.27
C VAL A 272 33.50 -28.91 -20.38
N GLY A 273 34.00 -30.07 -19.90
CA GLY A 273 35.42 -30.23 -19.66
C GLY A 273 35.93 -29.20 -18.64
N ASN A 274 36.94 -28.42 -19.01
CA ASN A 274 37.53 -27.37 -18.14
C ASN A 274 37.03 -25.97 -18.47
N THR A 275 36.02 -25.84 -19.33
CA THR A 275 35.48 -24.53 -19.77
C THR A 275 34.12 -24.27 -19.16
N VAL A 276 33.96 -23.13 -18.52
CA VAL A 276 32.65 -22.66 -18.08
C VAL A 276 31.80 -22.37 -19.30
N SER A 277 30.64 -23.02 -19.37
CA SER A 277 29.68 -22.86 -20.46
C SER A 277 28.64 -21.77 -20.13
N SER A 278 28.12 -21.79 -18.93
CA SER A 278 27.13 -20.80 -18.45
C SER A 278 27.25 -20.58 -16.94
N GLU A 279 26.90 -19.40 -16.50
CA GLU A 279 26.89 -19.01 -15.08
C GLU A 279 25.63 -18.19 -14.77
N LYS A 280 25.05 -18.42 -13.61
CA LYS A 280 23.93 -17.66 -13.06
C LYS A 280 24.16 -17.38 -11.59
N THR A 281 24.00 -16.12 -11.22
CA THR A 281 23.95 -15.69 -9.81
C THR A 281 22.50 -15.37 -9.43
N VAL A 282 22.05 -15.92 -8.32
CA VAL A 282 20.77 -15.55 -7.70
C VAL A 282 20.99 -15.07 -6.28
N ARG A 283 20.29 -14.03 -5.90
CA ARG A 283 20.35 -13.45 -4.56
C ARG A 283 19.25 -14.02 -3.68
N PHE A 284 19.57 -14.29 -2.40
CA PHE A 284 18.60 -14.79 -1.42
C PHE A 284 18.92 -14.28 0.00
N GLY A 285 17.92 -14.32 0.88
CA GLY A 285 18.11 -14.03 2.31
C GLY A 285 17.91 -15.29 3.15
N VAL A 286 18.70 -15.42 4.24
CA VAL A 286 18.50 -16.46 5.23
C VAL A 286 17.44 -16.01 6.22
N ARG A 287 16.29 -16.67 6.24
CA ARG A 287 15.16 -16.39 7.14
C ARG A 287 14.25 -17.61 7.26
N LYS A 288 13.37 -17.62 8.29
CA LYS A 288 12.33 -18.61 8.52
C LYS A 288 10.98 -17.92 8.64
N PHE A 289 9.99 -18.27 7.80
CA PHE A 289 8.60 -17.90 7.97
C PHE A 289 7.82 -19.07 8.60
N GLU A 290 6.96 -18.73 9.55
CA GLU A 290 6.00 -19.66 10.16
C GLU A 290 4.63 -18.99 10.19
N TYR A 291 3.58 -19.80 10.06
CA TYR A 291 2.21 -19.31 9.85
C TYR A 291 1.29 -20.03 10.84
N ASP A 292 0.61 -19.26 11.68
CA ASP A 292 -0.40 -19.76 12.61
C ASP A 292 -1.80 -19.30 12.16
N ARG A 293 -2.76 -20.23 12.18
CA ARG A 293 -4.17 -19.99 11.85
C ARG A 293 -5.11 -20.69 12.85
N ASP A 294 -4.61 -21.13 13.98
CA ASP A 294 -5.39 -21.88 14.99
C ASP A 294 -6.50 -21.01 15.63
N GLY A 295 -6.31 -19.68 15.64
CA GLY A 295 -7.31 -18.69 16.04
C GLY A 295 -8.23 -18.19 14.92
N HIS A 296 -8.15 -18.78 13.74
CA HIS A 296 -8.81 -18.39 12.48
C HIS A 296 -8.16 -17.22 11.72
N ASP A 297 -7.43 -16.34 12.37
CA ASP A 297 -6.70 -15.25 11.71
C ASP A 297 -5.24 -15.62 11.46
N LEU A 298 -4.69 -15.24 10.30
CA LEU A 298 -3.30 -15.49 9.96
C LEU A 298 -2.37 -14.66 10.85
N VAL A 299 -1.53 -15.32 11.64
CA VAL A 299 -0.41 -14.72 12.36
C VAL A 299 0.89 -15.15 11.71
N LEU A 300 1.68 -14.19 11.27
CA LEU A 300 3.00 -14.41 10.67
C LEU A 300 4.09 -14.32 11.75
N THR A 301 4.94 -15.35 11.79
CA THR A 301 6.16 -15.37 12.61
C THR A 301 7.38 -15.36 11.70
N VAL A 302 8.34 -14.47 11.96
CA VAL A 302 9.60 -14.38 11.20
C VAL A 302 10.74 -14.62 12.16
N ASN A 303 11.55 -15.65 11.88
CA ASN A 303 12.71 -16.03 12.72
C ASN A 303 12.35 -16.19 14.20
N GLY A 304 11.17 -16.78 14.48
CA GLY A 304 10.68 -17.02 15.84
C GLY A 304 9.99 -15.80 16.51
N VAL A 305 9.84 -14.65 15.82
CA VAL A 305 9.16 -13.45 16.34
C VAL A 305 7.84 -13.23 15.63
N ARG A 306 6.74 -13.10 16.37
CA ARG A 306 5.44 -12.70 15.79
C ARG A 306 5.52 -11.28 15.24
N VAL A 307 5.05 -11.10 14.02
CA VAL A 307 5.06 -9.81 13.32
C VAL A 307 3.63 -9.33 13.07
N LEU A 308 3.27 -8.18 13.64
CA LEU A 308 2.07 -7.48 13.18
C LEU A 308 2.33 -6.97 11.75
N CYS A 309 1.63 -7.52 10.76
CA CYS A 309 1.77 -7.08 9.38
C CYS A 309 1.12 -5.69 9.23
N LYS A 310 1.93 -4.70 8.94
CA LYS A 310 1.53 -3.30 8.72
C LYS A 310 1.88 -2.95 7.28
N GLY A 311 0.86 -2.79 6.45
CA GLY A 311 1.13 -2.74 5.02
C GLY A 311 0.15 -1.94 4.19
N GLY A 312 0.29 -2.13 2.88
CA GLY A 312 -0.63 -1.59 1.92
C GLY A 312 -0.61 -2.32 0.59
N ASN A 313 -1.68 -2.14 -0.17
CA ASN A 313 -1.78 -2.65 -1.51
C ASN A 313 -1.03 -1.74 -2.48
N TRP A 314 -0.35 -2.35 -3.40
CA TRP A 314 0.25 -1.72 -4.55
C TRP A 314 -0.49 -2.24 -5.79
N GLY A 315 -1.41 -1.43 -6.29
CA GLY A 315 -2.20 -1.81 -7.45
C GLY A 315 -1.36 -1.86 -8.72
N MET A 316 -0.52 -0.86 -8.93
CA MET A 316 0.40 -0.76 -10.06
C MET A 316 1.42 0.34 -9.77
N PRO A 317 2.72 0.17 -10.09
CA PRO A 317 3.70 1.21 -9.84
C PRO A 317 3.57 2.43 -10.76
N ASP A 318 3.06 2.21 -11.97
CA ASP A 318 2.75 3.26 -12.96
C ASP A 318 1.77 2.72 -14.00
N ALA A 319 0.67 3.43 -14.24
CA ALA A 319 -0.40 2.99 -15.14
C ALA A 319 0.04 2.83 -16.60
N MET A 320 1.08 3.55 -17.07
CA MET A 320 1.68 3.39 -18.40
C MET A 320 2.94 2.51 -18.38
N LEU A 321 3.29 1.89 -17.25
CA LEU A 321 4.51 1.10 -17.06
C LEU A 321 5.81 1.90 -17.33
N LYS A 322 5.85 3.20 -16.99
CA LYS A 322 7.01 4.05 -17.21
C LYS A 322 7.97 4.14 -16.00
N GLN A 323 7.90 3.20 -15.09
CA GLN A 323 8.75 3.16 -13.90
C GLN A 323 10.20 2.76 -14.23
N THR A 324 11.13 3.42 -13.56
CA THR A 324 12.55 3.05 -13.58
C THR A 324 12.91 2.21 -12.33
N ALA A 325 14.04 1.50 -12.36
CA ALA A 325 14.55 0.80 -11.18
C ALA A 325 14.75 1.76 -9.99
N ARG A 326 15.17 3.00 -10.24
CA ARG A 326 15.31 4.04 -9.22
C ARG A 326 13.95 4.42 -8.62
N PHE A 327 12.93 4.65 -9.45
CA PHE A 327 11.57 4.97 -8.98
C PHE A 327 11.02 3.87 -8.07
N LEU A 328 11.23 2.60 -8.46
CA LEU A 328 10.80 1.45 -7.65
C LEU A 328 11.59 1.34 -6.33
N ASP A 329 12.92 1.57 -6.36
CA ASP A 329 13.75 1.59 -5.15
C ASP A 329 13.31 2.70 -4.18
N ASP A 330 13.13 3.92 -4.68
CA ASP A 330 12.68 5.07 -3.89
C ASP A 330 11.27 4.85 -3.31
N SER A 331 10.35 4.29 -4.09
CA SER A 331 8.97 3.99 -3.66
C SER A 331 8.92 2.93 -2.56
N VAL A 332 9.65 1.83 -2.70
CA VAL A 332 9.74 0.79 -1.65
C VAL A 332 10.47 1.34 -0.42
N ARG A 333 11.51 2.17 -0.60
CA ARG A 333 12.16 2.87 0.51
C ARG A 333 11.18 3.75 1.29
N LEU A 334 10.29 4.47 0.62
CA LEU A 334 9.26 5.27 1.31
C LEU A 334 8.35 4.39 2.17
N HIS A 335 7.95 3.20 1.70
CA HIS A 335 7.20 2.26 2.54
C HIS A 335 8.01 1.85 3.79
N ALA A 336 9.27 1.47 3.62
CA ALA A 336 10.14 1.11 4.74
C ALA A 336 10.34 2.27 5.72
N GLU A 337 10.54 3.49 5.22
CA GLU A 337 10.67 4.72 6.04
C GLU A 337 9.36 5.06 6.78
N ALA A 338 8.20 4.70 6.23
CA ALA A 338 6.92 4.80 6.92
C ALA A 338 6.69 3.66 7.95
N GLY A 339 7.63 2.74 8.13
CA GLY A 339 7.48 1.57 9.00
C GLY A 339 6.51 0.52 8.46
N VAL A 340 6.17 0.59 7.17
CA VAL A 340 5.38 -0.42 6.46
C VAL A 340 6.25 -1.63 6.19
N ASN A 341 5.87 -2.79 6.71
CA ASN A 341 6.65 -4.02 6.63
C ASN A 341 6.09 -5.05 5.63
N MET A 342 4.97 -4.74 4.94
CA MET A 342 4.38 -5.61 3.93
C MET A 342 3.72 -4.81 2.80
N ILE A 343 3.90 -5.26 1.56
CA ILE A 343 3.18 -4.78 0.38
C ILE A 343 2.45 -5.96 -0.25
N ARG A 344 1.17 -5.77 -0.58
CA ARG A 344 0.43 -6.71 -1.42
C ARG A 344 0.49 -6.24 -2.88
N THR A 345 0.95 -7.12 -3.77
CA THR A 345 0.98 -6.86 -5.22
C THR A 345 -0.37 -7.24 -5.84
N TRP A 346 -1.35 -6.37 -5.69
CA TRP A 346 -2.69 -6.61 -6.18
C TRP A 346 -2.67 -6.98 -7.68
N HIS A 347 -3.25 -8.11 -8.04
CA HIS A 347 -3.38 -8.62 -9.41
C HIS A 347 -2.07 -8.81 -10.20
N SER A 348 -0.94 -9.05 -9.57
CA SER A 348 0.36 -9.15 -10.28
C SER A 348 0.75 -7.92 -11.10
N ASN A 349 0.12 -6.76 -10.91
CA ASN A 349 0.45 -5.58 -11.70
C ASN A 349 1.85 -5.00 -11.40
N SER A 350 2.59 -5.60 -10.47
CA SER A 350 3.94 -5.19 -10.04
C SER A 350 5.02 -6.22 -10.39
N ASP A 351 4.86 -7.00 -11.45
CA ASP A 351 5.80 -8.05 -11.86
C ASP A 351 7.11 -7.49 -12.48
N PHE A 352 7.85 -6.69 -11.68
CA PHE A 352 9.13 -6.06 -12.06
C PHE A 352 10.23 -6.47 -11.09
N GLU A 353 11.34 -7.04 -11.61
CA GLU A 353 12.45 -7.53 -10.78
C GLU A 353 13.01 -6.46 -9.83
N ALA A 354 13.12 -5.20 -10.26
CA ALA A 354 13.61 -4.11 -9.43
C ALA A 354 12.72 -3.80 -8.21
N PHE A 355 11.42 -4.11 -8.27
CA PHE A 355 10.52 -4.01 -7.13
C PHE A 355 10.91 -5.02 -6.04
N TYR A 356 11.12 -6.27 -6.42
CA TYR A 356 11.51 -7.32 -5.47
C TYR A 356 12.94 -7.11 -4.96
N ASP A 357 13.87 -6.61 -5.80
CA ASP A 357 15.22 -6.22 -5.36
C ASP A 357 15.16 -5.16 -4.24
N ALA A 358 14.27 -4.18 -4.38
CA ALA A 358 14.08 -3.15 -3.37
C ALA A 358 13.39 -3.72 -2.10
N CYS A 359 12.39 -4.60 -2.24
CA CYS A 359 11.74 -5.26 -1.10
C CYS A 359 12.73 -6.13 -0.30
N ASP A 360 13.56 -6.93 -0.98
CA ASP A 360 14.63 -7.71 -0.35
C ASP A 360 15.62 -6.81 0.39
N LYS A 361 16.01 -5.66 -0.22
CA LYS A 361 16.98 -4.69 0.31
C LYS A 361 16.49 -3.96 1.55
N TYR A 362 15.21 -3.55 1.56
CA TYR A 362 14.66 -2.71 2.63
C TYR A 362 13.85 -3.50 3.69
N GLY A 363 13.68 -4.79 3.52
CA GLY A 363 12.94 -5.62 4.48
C GLY A 363 11.42 -5.51 4.37
N VAL A 364 10.90 -5.13 3.21
CA VAL A 364 9.46 -5.08 2.99
C VAL A 364 8.98 -6.44 2.50
N MET A 365 8.20 -7.14 3.31
CA MET A 365 7.59 -8.41 2.93
C MET A 365 6.59 -8.22 1.79
N VAL A 366 6.38 -9.27 1.00
CA VAL A 366 5.43 -9.24 -0.12
C VAL A 366 4.35 -10.31 0.07
N PHE A 367 3.10 -9.86 -0.01
CA PHE A 367 1.91 -10.69 -0.18
C PHE A 367 1.60 -10.70 -1.69
N GLU A 368 1.93 -11.79 -2.36
CA GLU A 368 2.05 -11.85 -3.82
C GLU A 368 0.81 -12.46 -4.46
N ASP A 369 0.03 -11.66 -5.19
CA ASP A 369 -1.13 -12.13 -5.94
C ASP A 369 -0.72 -12.75 -7.29
N PHE A 370 -1.53 -13.71 -7.75
CA PHE A 370 -1.60 -14.07 -9.16
C PHE A 370 -2.68 -13.23 -9.87
N ALA A 371 -2.58 -13.14 -11.21
CA ALA A 371 -3.44 -12.28 -12.02
C ALA A 371 -4.86 -12.88 -12.23
N LEU A 372 -5.60 -13.07 -11.12
CA LEU A 372 -6.99 -13.57 -11.12
C LEU A 372 -7.91 -12.68 -10.29
N HIS A 373 -9.15 -12.50 -10.76
CA HIS A 373 -10.18 -11.70 -10.09
C HIS A 373 -11.60 -12.16 -10.44
N GLY A 374 -12.50 -12.14 -9.46
CA GLY A 374 -13.94 -12.21 -9.68
C GLY A 374 -14.46 -13.57 -10.19
N LYS A 375 -13.74 -14.67 -9.91
CA LYS A 375 -14.08 -16.03 -10.34
C LYS A 375 -14.10 -16.23 -11.86
N GLN A 376 -13.40 -15.38 -12.60
CA GLN A 376 -13.35 -15.51 -14.06
C GLN A 376 -12.30 -16.55 -14.47
N VAL A 377 -12.67 -17.42 -15.40
CA VAL A 377 -11.75 -18.40 -15.97
C VAL A 377 -11.03 -17.76 -17.15
N PRO A 378 -9.68 -17.70 -17.14
CA PRO A 378 -8.93 -17.25 -18.30
C PRO A 378 -9.32 -18.04 -19.57
N TYR A 379 -9.34 -17.39 -20.74
CA TYR A 379 -9.63 -18.08 -22.03
C TYR A 379 -8.72 -19.28 -22.27
N GLU A 380 -7.46 -19.18 -21.83
CA GLU A 380 -6.45 -20.21 -21.95
C GLU A 380 -5.89 -20.55 -20.55
N PRO A 381 -6.62 -21.35 -19.73
CA PRO A 381 -6.18 -21.65 -18.36
C PRO A 381 -4.79 -22.27 -18.28
N MET A 382 -4.38 -23.04 -19.29
CA MET A 382 -3.04 -23.65 -19.31
C MET A 382 -1.95 -22.62 -19.62
N LEU A 383 -2.22 -21.61 -20.44
CA LEU A 383 -1.30 -20.48 -20.65
C LEU A 383 -1.15 -19.65 -19.38
N PHE A 384 -2.23 -19.44 -18.63
CA PHE A 384 -2.17 -18.83 -17.30
C PHE A 384 -1.24 -19.65 -16.38
N MET A 385 -1.39 -20.97 -16.35
CA MET A 385 -0.52 -21.85 -15.55
C MET A 385 0.94 -21.80 -15.99
N GLU A 386 1.23 -21.72 -17.30
CA GLU A 386 2.59 -21.54 -17.81
C GLU A 386 3.20 -20.21 -17.32
N SER A 387 2.43 -19.12 -17.34
CA SER A 387 2.84 -17.81 -16.81
C SER A 387 3.05 -17.86 -15.30
N ALA A 388 2.16 -18.51 -14.55
CA ALA A 388 2.28 -18.68 -13.11
C ALA A 388 3.52 -19.50 -12.72
N ARG A 389 3.81 -20.58 -13.44
CA ARG A 389 5.01 -21.41 -13.22
C ARG A 389 6.30 -20.66 -13.54
N ASP A 390 6.33 -19.84 -14.59
CA ASP A 390 7.50 -19.00 -14.89
C ASP A 390 7.69 -17.91 -13.82
N LYS A 391 6.62 -17.26 -13.37
CA LYS A 391 6.63 -16.31 -12.25
C LYS A 391 7.20 -16.95 -10.98
N LEU A 392 6.72 -18.14 -10.61
CA LEU A 392 7.23 -18.89 -9.46
C LEU A 392 8.74 -19.15 -9.58
N LYS A 393 9.22 -19.62 -10.72
CA LYS A 393 10.65 -19.88 -10.95
C LYS A 393 11.51 -18.63 -10.83
N ARG A 394 11.02 -17.47 -11.31
CA ARG A 394 11.75 -16.20 -11.21
C ARG A 394 11.79 -15.66 -9.78
N LEU A 395 10.69 -15.81 -9.02
CA LEU A 395 10.51 -15.12 -7.76
C LEU A 395 10.79 -15.97 -6.51
N ARG A 396 10.83 -17.30 -6.61
CA ARG A 396 10.95 -18.22 -5.46
C ARG A 396 12.22 -18.02 -4.60
N ASN A 397 13.28 -17.37 -5.13
CA ASN A 397 14.47 -17.03 -4.35
C ASN A 397 14.33 -15.71 -3.57
N ARG A 398 13.28 -14.90 -3.85
CA ARG A 398 13.06 -13.62 -3.18
C ARG A 398 12.72 -13.84 -1.71
N CYS A 399 13.58 -13.37 -0.81
CA CYS A 399 13.36 -13.55 0.62
C CYS A 399 12.20 -12.70 1.16
N CYS A 400 11.86 -11.61 0.49
CA CYS A 400 10.74 -10.74 0.85
C CYS A 400 9.37 -11.40 0.65
N ILE A 401 9.18 -12.33 -0.30
CA ILE A 401 7.87 -12.96 -0.51
C ILE A 401 7.52 -13.83 0.69
N ALA A 402 6.42 -13.46 1.36
CA ALA A 402 5.93 -14.15 2.55
C ALA A 402 4.71 -15.05 2.25
N VAL A 403 3.80 -14.62 1.36
CA VAL A 403 2.55 -15.33 1.06
C VAL A 403 2.31 -15.31 -0.44
N TRP A 404 1.83 -16.42 -0.98
CA TRP A 404 1.26 -16.52 -2.33
C TRP A 404 -0.27 -16.47 -2.25
N CYS A 405 -0.92 -15.60 -3.03
CA CYS A 405 -2.37 -15.45 -3.07
C CYS A 405 -2.92 -15.80 -4.45
N GLY A 406 -3.89 -16.73 -4.48
CA GLY A 406 -4.43 -17.27 -5.70
C GLY A 406 -5.26 -16.28 -6.51
N GLU A 407 -6.14 -15.54 -5.84
CA GLU A 407 -7.09 -14.63 -6.51
C GLU A 407 -7.48 -13.47 -5.58
N ASN A 408 -7.85 -12.35 -6.19
CA ASN A 408 -8.46 -11.24 -5.45
C ASN A 408 -9.95 -11.54 -5.16
N GLU A 409 -10.33 -11.50 -3.86
CA GLU A 409 -11.71 -11.56 -3.34
C GLU A 409 -12.51 -12.84 -3.69
N ALA A 410 -11.92 -13.80 -4.37
CA ALA A 410 -12.56 -15.06 -4.73
C ALA A 410 -11.56 -16.21 -4.82
N VAL A 411 -12.04 -17.45 -4.64
CA VAL A 411 -11.20 -18.65 -4.84
C VAL A 411 -11.02 -18.89 -6.33
N PRO A 412 -9.80 -19.21 -6.82
CA PRO A 412 -9.55 -19.51 -8.23
C PRO A 412 -10.55 -20.53 -8.78
N PRO A 413 -11.11 -20.30 -9.98
CA PRO A 413 -12.06 -21.25 -10.56
C PRO A 413 -11.37 -22.51 -11.09
N ALA A 414 -12.10 -23.63 -11.19
CA ALA A 414 -11.57 -24.87 -11.78
C ALA A 414 -11.12 -24.64 -13.25
N PRO A 415 -9.97 -25.22 -13.68
CA PRO A 415 -9.11 -26.13 -12.95
C PRO A 415 -8.00 -25.47 -12.13
N LEU A 416 -7.97 -24.14 -12.04
CA LEU A 416 -6.89 -23.37 -11.41
C LEU A 416 -6.87 -23.54 -9.87
N ASP A 417 -8.02 -23.81 -9.26
CA ASP A 417 -8.17 -24.12 -7.84
C ASP A 417 -7.33 -25.33 -7.38
N VAL A 418 -7.02 -26.24 -8.28
CA VAL A 418 -6.16 -27.42 -8.05
C VAL A 418 -4.75 -27.18 -8.58
N LEU A 419 -4.63 -26.71 -9.82
CA LEU A 419 -3.34 -26.65 -10.52
C LEU A 419 -2.40 -25.59 -9.94
N LEU A 420 -2.92 -24.47 -9.42
CA LEU A 420 -2.10 -23.39 -8.89
C LEU A 420 -1.43 -23.77 -7.55
N PRO A 421 -2.15 -24.25 -6.51
CA PRO A 421 -1.50 -24.71 -5.29
C PRO A 421 -0.56 -25.91 -5.52
N GLU A 422 -0.85 -26.82 -6.46
CA GLU A 422 0.07 -27.89 -6.84
C GLU A 422 1.38 -27.32 -7.41
N ALA A 423 1.30 -26.34 -8.33
CA ALA A 423 2.50 -25.70 -8.91
C ALA A 423 3.32 -24.94 -7.85
N ILE A 424 2.67 -24.27 -6.89
CA ILE A 424 3.35 -23.60 -5.77
C ILE A 424 4.07 -24.62 -4.88
N SER A 425 3.38 -25.70 -4.53
CA SER A 425 3.97 -26.79 -3.73
C SER A 425 5.17 -27.45 -4.41
N GLU A 426 5.09 -27.65 -5.73
CA GLU A 426 6.16 -28.27 -6.54
C GLU A 426 7.36 -27.36 -6.71
N LEU A 427 7.14 -26.08 -7.02
CA LEU A 427 8.20 -25.17 -7.49
C LEU A 427 8.82 -24.31 -6.36
N ASP A 428 8.06 -24.05 -5.31
CA ASP A 428 8.52 -23.32 -4.11
C ASP A 428 8.49 -24.21 -2.85
N GLY A 429 7.30 -24.66 -2.40
CA GLY A 429 7.10 -25.55 -1.26
C GLY A 429 7.51 -24.96 0.09
N THR A 430 7.85 -23.67 0.18
CA THR A 430 8.38 -23.04 1.41
C THR A 430 7.49 -21.94 1.98
N ARG A 431 6.51 -21.44 1.22
CA ARG A 431 5.64 -20.32 1.61
C ARG A 431 4.19 -20.75 1.68
N LEU A 432 3.44 -20.03 2.52
CA LEU A 432 1.99 -20.20 2.59
C LEU A 432 1.33 -19.83 1.26
N TYR A 433 0.38 -20.64 0.84
CA TYR A 433 -0.61 -20.29 -0.16
C TYR A 433 -1.95 -20.01 0.51
N VAL A 434 -2.57 -18.88 0.17
CA VAL A 434 -3.96 -18.56 0.45
C VAL A 434 -4.74 -18.53 -0.85
N ALA A 435 -5.92 -19.14 -0.86
CA ALA A 435 -6.69 -19.26 -2.10
C ALA A 435 -7.22 -17.90 -2.57
N ALA A 436 -7.56 -17.00 -1.65
CA ALA A 436 -8.02 -15.66 -1.96
C ALA A 436 -7.63 -14.64 -0.89
N SER A 437 -7.69 -13.35 -1.25
CA SER A 437 -7.44 -12.24 -0.34
C SER A 437 -8.47 -12.08 0.79
N ASN A 438 -9.51 -12.90 0.82
CA ASN A 438 -10.59 -12.87 1.81
C ASN A 438 -10.93 -14.23 2.43
N CYS A 439 -9.97 -15.16 2.40
CA CYS A 439 -10.13 -16.49 3.02
C CYS A 439 -8.79 -16.99 3.60
N ASP A 440 -8.79 -18.17 4.16
CA ASP A 440 -7.62 -18.86 4.71
C ASP A 440 -6.90 -18.09 5.84
N GLY A 441 -7.64 -17.34 6.64
CA GLY A 441 -7.13 -16.57 7.78
C GLY A 441 -6.84 -15.10 7.44
N VAL A 442 -7.17 -14.66 6.22
CA VAL A 442 -7.19 -13.24 5.86
C VAL A 442 -8.61 -12.80 5.48
N HIS A 443 -8.92 -11.55 5.71
CA HIS A 443 -10.24 -10.95 5.49
C HIS A 443 -10.15 -9.87 4.41
N GLY A 444 -11.22 -9.73 3.61
CA GLY A 444 -11.34 -8.68 2.60
C GLY A 444 -11.50 -7.29 3.18
N GLY A 445 -11.98 -6.36 2.34
CA GLY A 445 -12.12 -4.95 2.69
C GLY A 445 -13.08 -4.67 3.85
N THR A 446 -12.79 -3.61 4.62
CA THR A 446 -13.63 -3.14 5.73
C THR A 446 -14.28 -1.80 5.42
N THR A 447 -13.51 -0.74 5.23
CA THR A 447 -13.99 0.59 4.85
C THR A 447 -13.03 1.23 3.86
N TYR A 448 -13.59 1.97 2.89
CA TYR A 448 -12.86 2.78 1.91
C TYR A 448 -13.21 4.26 2.05
N MET A 449 -13.75 4.66 3.20
CA MET A 449 -14.24 6.00 3.47
C MET A 449 -13.63 6.59 4.72
N ILE A 450 -13.58 7.93 4.76
CA ILE A 450 -13.22 8.67 5.97
C ILE A 450 -14.18 8.31 7.11
N GLN A 451 -13.62 8.03 8.27
CA GLN A 451 -14.33 7.74 9.51
C GLN A 451 -13.80 8.61 10.66
N ASP A 452 -14.53 8.67 11.75
CA ASP A 452 -14.03 9.22 13.01
C ASP A 452 -12.85 8.36 13.52
N PRO A 453 -11.77 8.93 14.06
CA PRO A 453 -10.68 8.15 14.64
C PRO A 453 -11.12 7.08 15.64
N ALA A 454 -12.11 7.37 16.50
CA ALA A 454 -12.66 6.41 17.46
C ALA A 454 -13.36 5.20 16.79
N TRP A 455 -13.85 5.36 15.57
CA TRP A 455 -14.50 4.28 14.82
C TRP A 455 -13.53 3.14 14.54
N PHE A 456 -12.28 3.43 14.13
CA PHE A 456 -11.29 2.43 13.81
C PHE A 456 -10.99 1.51 14.99
N PHE A 457 -10.87 2.05 16.22
CA PHE A 457 -10.63 1.26 17.42
C PHE A 457 -11.77 0.28 17.77
N GLY A 458 -12.99 0.51 17.29
CA GLY A 458 -14.11 -0.41 17.46
C GLY A 458 -14.23 -1.46 16.36
N HIS A 459 -13.52 -1.31 15.25
CA HIS A 459 -13.68 -2.14 14.05
C HIS A 459 -12.39 -2.83 13.58
N ALA A 460 -11.26 -2.60 14.25
CA ALA A 460 -10.00 -3.28 13.96
C ALA A 460 -10.08 -4.74 14.41
N LYS A 461 -10.01 -5.69 13.46
CA LYS A 461 -10.06 -7.14 13.71
C LYS A 461 -9.33 -7.91 12.63
N GLY A 462 -8.73 -9.05 13.01
CA GLY A 462 -8.15 -10.03 12.12
C GLY A 462 -6.92 -9.55 11.34
N PHE A 463 -6.68 -10.21 10.22
CA PHE A 463 -5.75 -9.77 9.18
C PHE A 463 -6.56 -9.26 7.99
N VAL A 464 -6.65 -7.95 7.84
CA VAL A 464 -7.44 -7.32 6.78
C VAL A 464 -6.56 -6.96 5.59
N THR A 465 -6.93 -7.44 4.40
CA THR A 465 -6.17 -7.19 3.18
C THR A 465 -6.46 -5.85 2.52
N GLU A 466 -7.56 -5.16 2.91
CA GLU A 466 -7.94 -3.88 2.35
C GLU A 466 -8.67 -3.01 3.37
N ILE A 467 -8.13 -1.84 3.67
CA ILE A 467 -8.74 -0.79 4.48
C ILE A 467 -8.21 0.57 4.04
N GLY A 468 -9.05 1.58 3.85
CA GLY A 468 -8.54 2.88 3.41
C GLY A 468 -9.54 4.02 3.45
N THR A 469 -9.07 5.17 3.02
CA THR A 469 -9.86 6.38 2.85
C THR A 469 -9.20 7.30 1.84
N GLN A 470 -9.96 8.24 1.29
CA GLN A 470 -9.45 9.29 0.42
C GLN A 470 -8.33 10.08 1.12
N THR A 471 -7.41 10.57 0.31
CA THR A 471 -6.37 11.52 0.71
C THR A 471 -6.27 12.66 -0.30
N VAL A 472 -5.69 13.75 0.12
CA VAL A 472 -5.38 14.88 -0.75
C VAL A 472 -3.91 15.25 -0.53
N PRO A 473 -3.08 15.26 -1.58
CA PRO A 473 -1.66 15.59 -1.45
C PRO A 473 -1.44 17.08 -1.15
N ASN A 474 -0.19 17.48 -1.04
CA ASN A 474 0.19 18.87 -0.86
C ASN A 474 -0.16 19.72 -2.10
N ILE A 475 -0.38 21.01 -1.89
CA ILE A 475 -0.78 21.96 -2.95
C ILE A 475 0.18 21.97 -4.15
N GLU A 476 1.47 21.75 -3.92
CA GLU A 476 2.47 21.71 -4.98
C GLU A 476 2.21 20.53 -5.95
N SER A 477 1.78 19.38 -5.44
CA SER A 477 1.43 18.22 -6.25
C SER A 477 0.10 18.42 -6.99
N MET A 478 -0.85 19.08 -6.34
CA MET A 478 -2.10 19.48 -7.02
C MET A 478 -1.82 20.37 -8.24
N ARG A 479 -0.94 21.37 -8.08
CA ARG A 479 -0.52 22.26 -9.18
C ARG A 479 0.29 21.56 -10.28
N ARG A 480 0.96 20.46 -9.95
CA ARG A 480 1.67 19.61 -10.91
C ARG A 480 0.74 18.67 -11.66
N MET A 481 -0.39 18.32 -11.07
CA MET A 481 -1.36 17.36 -11.60
C MET A 481 -2.36 18.03 -12.57
N MET A 482 -2.81 19.25 -12.29
CA MET A 482 -3.87 19.94 -13.03
C MET A 482 -3.61 21.45 -13.17
N LYS A 483 -4.34 22.12 -14.06
CA LYS A 483 -4.21 23.57 -14.30
C LYS A 483 -4.73 24.38 -13.12
N GLU A 484 -4.25 25.62 -12.97
CA GLU A 484 -4.62 26.50 -11.85
C GLU A 484 -6.14 26.75 -11.80
N GLU A 485 -6.80 26.93 -12.95
CA GLU A 485 -8.26 27.10 -13.03
C GLU A 485 -9.06 25.83 -12.71
N GLU A 486 -8.44 24.65 -12.73
CA GLU A 486 -9.05 23.37 -12.42
C GLU A 486 -8.92 23.00 -10.92
N LEU A 487 -8.05 23.69 -10.18
CA LEU A 487 -7.82 23.42 -8.76
C LEU A 487 -9.03 23.74 -7.88
N TRP A 488 -9.86 24.70 -8.28
CA TRP A 488 -11.01 25.15 -7.50
C TRP A 488 -12.24 25.39 -8.40
N PRO A 489 -13.47 25.04 -7.99
CA PRO A 489 -13.83 24.42 -6.72
C PRO A 489 -13.47 22.93 -6.68
N VAL A 490 -13.29 22.40 -5.47
CA VAL A 490 -13.02 20.98 -5.21
C VAL A 490 -14.14 20.10 -5.81
N GLY A 491 -13.75 18.95 -6.39
CA GLY A 491 -14.70 17.96 -6.90
C GLY A 491 -15.31 18.31 -8.26
N ASN A 492 -14.64 19.14 -9.08
CA ASN A 492 -14.98 19.34 -10.48
C ASN A 492 -14.61 18.12 -11.35
N ALA A 493 -14.91 18.14 -12.64
CA ALA A 493 -14.72 17.00 -13.55
C ALA A 493 -13.25 16.53 -13.66
N VAL A 494 -12.25 17.42 -13.53
CA VAL A 494 -10.83 17.03 -13.55
C VAL A 494 -10.46 16.32 -12.25
N TRP A 495 -10.95 16.79 -11.10
CA TRP A 495 -10.80 16.09 -9.83
C TRP A 495 -11.40 14.68 -9.88
N GLU A 496 -12.59 14.54 -10.46
CA GLU A 496 -13.23 13.22 -10.62
C GLU A 496 -12.42 12.32 -11.57
N HIS A 497 -11.84 12.89 -12.63
CA HIS A 497 -10.94 12.16 -13.53
C HIS A 497 -9.70 11.64 -12.78
N HIS A 498 -9.16 12.42 -11.84
CA HIS A 498 -8.05 12.03 -10.96
C HIS A 498 -8.53 11.27 -9.70
N ASP A 499 -9.61 10.52 -9.81
CA ASP A 499 -10.13 9.55 -8.83
C ASP A 499 -10.61 10.15 -7.50
N TYR A 500 -10.83 11.46 -7.40
CA TYR A 500 -11.34 12.06 -6.18
C TYR A 500 -12.71 11.50 -5.76
N ASN A 501 -13.55 11.16 -6.73
CA ASN A 501 -14.85 10.58 -6.52
C ASN A 501 -14.89 9.14 -7.03
N PHE A 502 -14.34 8.27 -6.25
CA PHE A 502 -14.14 6.87 -6.59
C PHE A 502 -15.43 6.10 -6.91
N GLY A 503 -15.37 5.22 -7.92
CA GLY A 503 -16.51 4.66 -8.64
C GLY A 503 -17.18 3.41 -8.07
N ILE A 504 -16.53 2.60 -7.20
CA ILE A 504 -17.16 1.39 -6.64
C ILE A 504 -18.26 1.77 -5.64
N GLY A 505 -19.46 2.06 -6.13
CA GLY A 505 -20.68 2.16 -5.33
C GLY A 505 -20.76 3.31 -4.33
N ASN A 506 -19.64 3.93 -4.01
CA ASN A 506 -19.46 4.88 -2.94
C ASN A 506 -18.83 6.17 -3.43
N LYS A 507 -19.50 6.95 -4.22
CA LYS A 507 -19.07 8.29 -4.64
C LYS A 507 -18.92 9.23 -3.42
N ASN A 508 -17.83 9.07 -2.65
CA ASN A 508 -17.67 9.59 -1.29
C ASN A 508 -16.71 10.75 -1.12
N SER A 509 -16.20 11.33 -2.21
CA SER A 509 -15.40 12.57 -2.17
C SER A 509 -16.14 13.68 -1.41
N LYS A 510 -17.48 13.75 -1.60
CA LYS A 510 -18.31 14.67 -0.84
C LYS A 510 -18.22 14.42 0.66
N LYS A 511 -18.18 13.15 1.12
CA LYS A 511 -18.03 12.83 2.54
C LYS A 511 -16.68 13.31 3.07
N TYR A 512 -15.59 13.11 2.32
CA TYR A 512 -14.26 13.59 2.70
C TYR A 512 -14.24 15.13 2.80
N THR A 513 -14.77 15.84 1.79
CA THR A 513 -14.85 17.31 1.80
C THR A 513 -15.71 17.82 2.98
N ASP A 514 -16.85 17.17 3.22
CA ASP A 514 -17.74 17.51 4.33
C ASP A 514 -17.06 17.29 5.69
N GLU A 515 -16.24 16.22 5.85
CA GLU A 515 -15.44 15.97 7.05
C GLU A 515 -14.36 17.01 7.26
N VAL A 516 -13.62 17.39 6.23
CA VAL A 516 -12.64 18.49 6.31
C VAL A 516 -13.31 19.77 6.83
N ASN A 517 -14.46 20.12 6.26
CA ASN A 517 -15.21 21.31 6.66
C ASN A 517 -15.83 21.19 8.06
N ALA A 518 -16.34 20.03 8.43
CA ALA A 518 -16.96 19.78 9.73
C ALA A 518 -15.92 19.83 10.87
N ARG A 519 -14.74 19.23 10.63
CA ARG A 519 -13.67 19.17 11.64
C ARG A 519 -12.91 20.49 11.79
N TYR A 520 -12.59 21.17 10.67
CA TYR A 520 -11.66 22.32 10.67
C TYR A 520 -12.27 23.63 10.15
N GLY A 521 -13.57 23.66 9.83
CA GLY A 521 -14.28 24.82 9.32
C GLY A 521 -14.26 24.94 7.80
N GLN A 522 -15.24 25.63 7.27
CA GLN A 522 -15.46 25.81 5.83
C GLN A 522 -14.17 26.27 5.13
N THR A 523 -13.83 25.59 4.06
CA THR A 523 -12.66 25.91 3.24
C THR A 523 -12.96 27.06 2.28
N THR A 524 -11.98 27.92 2.03
CA THR A 524 -12.13 29.17 1.26
C THR A 524 -11.50 29.12 -0.11
N ASP A 525 -10.46 28.35 -0.28
CA ASP A 525 -9.67 28.18 -1.48
C ASP A 525 -8.89 26.85 -1.44
N ILE A 526 -8.16 26.54 -2.49
CA ILE A 526 -7.43 25.28 -2.62
C ILE A 526 -6.31 25.15 -1.58
N GLU A 527 -5.61 26.22 -1.21
CA GLU A 527 -4.51 26.17 -0.26
C GLU A 527 -5.04 25.87 1.14
N ASP A 528 -6.12 26.53 1.54
CA ASP A 528 -6.82 26.28 2.82
C ASP A 528 -7.38 24.83 2.86
N PHE A 529 -7.95 24.36 1.75
CA PHE A 529 -8.43 22.98 1.64
C PHE A 529 -7.29 21.96 1.82
N CYS A 530 -6.19 22.10 1.07
CA CYS A 530 -5.04 21.19 1.17
C CYS A 530 -4.43 21.20 2.58
N LYS A 531 -4.29 22.37 3.23
CA LYS A 531 -3.78 22.47 4.60
C LYS A 531 -4.67 21.75 5.61
N LYS A 532 -5.99 21.92 5.53
CA LYS A 532 -6.95 21.24 6.42
C LYS A 532 -7.02 19.75 6.13
N ALA A 533 -6.91 19.35 4.86
CA ALA A 533 -6.82 17.95 4.47
C ALA A 533 -5.61 17.24 5.09
N GLN A 534 -4.46 17.92 5.25
CA GLN A 534 -3.30 17.30 5.91
C GLN A 534 -3.59 16.96 7.37
N LEU A 535 -4.36 17.78 8.10
CA LEU A 535 -4.77 17.44 9.47
C LEU A 535 -5.63 16.16 9.49
N VAL A 536 -6.62 16.08 8.59
CA VAL A 536 -7.46 14.88 8.43
C VAL A 536 -6.61 13.66 8.09
N ASN A 537 -5.67 13.80 7.15
CA ASN A 537 -4.78 12.71 6.73
C ASN A 537 -3.93 12.18 7.88
N VAL A 538 -3.30 13.07 8.69
CA VAL A 538 -2.51 12.68 9.86
C VAL A 538 -3.35 11.91 10.87
N GLU A 539 -4.51 12.46 11.26
CA GLU A 539 -5.38 11.82 12.27
C GLU A 539 -5.88 10.45 11.82
N THR A 540 -6.36 10.38 10.59
CA THR A 540 -7.02 9.16 10.08
C THR A 540 -6.04 8.03 9.89
N TYR A 541 -4.91 8.27 9.22
CA TYR A 541 -3.93 7.21 8.97
C TYR A 541 -3.21 6.78 10.24
N LYS A 542 -2.99 7.71 11.19
CA LYS A 542 -2.52 7.36 12.52
C LYS A 542 -3.53 6.46 13.24
N ALA A 543 -4.80 6.81 13.26
CA ALA A 543 -5.85 6.03 13.93
C ALA A 543 -6.05 4.64 13.32
N ILE A 544 -5.93 4.49 11.99
CA ILE A 544 -5.99 3.18 11.33
C ILE A 544 -4.94 2.25 11.90
N PHE A 545 -3.67 2.63 11.91
CA PHE A 545 -2.59 1.76 12.42
C PHE A 545 -2.61 1.61 13.94
N GLU A 546 -2.89 2.67 14.71
CA GLU A 546 -3.01 2.60 16.16
C GLU A 546 -4.13 1.67 16.62
N SER A 547 -5.23 1.57 15.86
CA SER A 547 -6.32 0.65 16.19
C SER A 547 -5.92 -0.83 16.09
N TYR A 548 -5.08 -1.18 15.11
CA TYR A 548 -4.54 -2.54 14.99
C TYR A 548 -3.43 -2.81 16.01
N ASN A 549 -2.63 -1.82 16.36
CA ASN A 549 -1.72 -1.91 17.50
C ASN A 549 -2.48 -2.17 18.81
N ASP A 550 -3.63 -1.52 19.01
CA ASP A 550 -4.48 -1.66 20.21
C ASP A 550 -4.94 -3.10 20.42
N GLY A 551 -5.30 -3.79 19.34
CA GLY A 551 -5.75 -5.20 19.33
C GLY A 551 -4.65 -6.22 19.01
N MET A 552 -3.37 -5.83 18.90
CA MET A 552 -2.26 -6.66 18.44
C MET A 552 -2.22 -8.05 19.08
N PHE A 553 -2.30 -9.10 18.27
CA PHE A 553 -2.27 -10.53 18.59
C PHE A 553 -3.39 -11.07 19.50
N ASP A 554 -4.32 -10.22 19.95
CA ASP A 554 -5.56 -10.63 20.62
C ASP A 554 -6.73 -10.63 19.65
N GLU A 555 -6.92 -9.50 18.93
CA GLU A 555 -7.99 -9.31 17.97
C GLU A 555 -7.49 -9.01 16.55
N CYS A 556 -6.22 -8.59 16.41
CA CYS A 556 -5.61 -8.15 15.17
C CYS A 556 -4.27 -8.83 14.91
N SER A 557 -4.00 -9.22 13.69
CA SER A 557 -2.71 -9.78 13.25
C SER A 557 -2.10 -9.06 12.05
N GLY A 558 -2.87 -8.25 11.33
CA GLY A 558 -2.36 -7.46 10.22
C GLY A 558 -3.40 -6.58 9.54
N LEU A 559 -2.90 -5.54 8.87
CA LEU A 559 -3.69 -4.70 7.99
C LEU A 559 -2.89 -4.31 6.76
N LEU A 560 -3.56 -4.27 5.60
CA LEU A 560 -3.02 -3.72 4.37
C LEU A 560 -3.92 -2.59 3.89
N LEU A 561 -3.35 -1.40 3.72
CA LEU A 561 -4.10 -0.26 3.21
C LEU A 561 -4.60 -0.52 1.78
N TRP A 562 -5.80 -0.13 1.47
CA TRP A 562 -6.28 0.03 0.11
C TRP A 562 -6.33 1.53 -0.24
N MET A 563 -5.29 2.13 -0.87
CA MET A 563 -3.97 1.57 -1.17
C MET A 563 -2.88 2.34 -0.42
N SER A 564 -1.59 2.01 -0.66
CA SER A 564 -0.49 2.75 -0.06
C SER A 564 0.26 3.64 -1.06
N ALA A 565 0.16 3.33 -2.36
CA ALA A 565 0.84 4.05 -3.44
C ALA A 565 -0.06 4.22 -4.66
N PRO A 566 -0.06 5.37 -5.33
CA PRO A 566 -0.84 5.62 -6.53
C PRO A 566 -0.16 5.04 -7.78
N ALA A 567 -0.98 4.65 -8.76
CA ALA A 567 -0.50 4.21 -10.09
C ALA A 567 -0.28 5.36 -11.07
N TRP A 568 -0.79 6.53 -10.77
CA TRP A 568 -0.69 7.76 -11.57
C TRP A 568 -1.02 8.96 -10.67
N PRO A 569 -0.83 10.21 -11.10
CA PRO A 569 -1.25 11.36 -10.29
C PRO A 569 -2.76 11.28 -9.98
N SER A 570 -3.11 10.90 -8.75
CA SER A 570 -4.49 10.69 -8.31
C SER A 570 -4.74 11.24 -6.91
N LEU A 571 -5.99 11.20 -6.46
CA LEU A 571 -6.47 11.84 -5.22
C LEU A 571 -7.13 10.79 -4.30
N ILE A 572 -6.60 9.56 -4.30
CA ILE A 572 -7.26 8.49 -3.60
C ILE A 572 -6.26 7.51 -2.98
N TRP A 573 -6.52 7.12 -1.71
CA TRP A 573 -5.91 6.00 -1.01
C TRP A 573 -4.38 5.90 -1.06
N GLU A 574 -3.67 6.96 -0.75
CA GLU A 574 -2.22 6.98 -0.81
C GLU A 574 -1.60 7.55 0.46
N ILE A 575 -0.41 7.10 0.83
CA ILE A 575 0.36 7.66 1.94
C ILE A 575 1.43 8.65 1.44
N TYR A 576 1.85 8.55 0.19
CA TYR A 576 2.67 9.53 -0.54
C TYR A 576 2.13 9.62 -1.97
N ASP A 577 2.32 10.74 -2.63
CA ASP A 577 1.76 10.97 -3.96
C ASP A 577 2.63 10.39 -5.11
N TYR A 578 2.09 10.39 -6.32
CA TYR A 578 2.77 9.88 -7.52
C TYR A 578 4.15 10.51 -7.75
N TYR A 579 4.35 11.76 -7.32
CA TYR A 579 5.62 12.46 -7.47
C TYR A 579 6.63 12.13 -6.35
N LEU A 580 6.30 11.22 -5.46
CA LEU A 580 7.06 10.80 -4.28
C LEU A 580 7.18 11.91 -3.22
N ASP A 581 6.21 12.85 -3.16
CA ASP A 581 6.09 13.79 -2.04
C ASP A 581 5.34 13.13 -0.87
N THR A 582 5.90 13.26 0.32
CA THR A 582 5.30 12.73 1.56
C THR A 582 4.44 13.80 2.20
N PHE A 583 3.22 13.43 2.59
CA PHE A 583 2.25 14.34 3.16
C PHE A 583 1.63 13.77 4.46
N GLY A 584 0.56 14.36 4.99
CA GLY A 584 0.02 14.02 6.31
C GLY A 584 -0.26 12.54 6.54
N ALA A 585 -0.75 11.80 5.51
CA ALA A 585 -1.01 10.36 5.63
C ALA A 585 0.27 9.54 5.88
N PHE A 586 1.38 9.90 5.22
CA PHE A 586 2.68 9.28 5.43
C PHE A 586 3.15 9.41 6.88
N TYR A 587 3.10 10.63 7.44
CA TYR A 587 3.60 10.87 8.79
C TYR A 587 2.65 10.39 9.88
N GLY A 588 1.34 10.34 9.62
CA GLY A 588 0.38 9.63 10.47
C GLY A 588 0.69 8.13 10.55
N THR A 589 0.93 7.49 9.41
CA THR A 589 1.38 6.09 9.32
C THR A 589 2.71 5.89 10.04
N LYS A 590 3.74 6.68 9.70
CA LYS A 590 5.09 6.58 10.27
C LYS A 590 5.08 6.67 11.79
N LYS A 591 4.25 7.56 12.34
CA LYS A 591 4.10 7.71 13.80
C LYS A 591 3.51 6.45 14.43
N ALA A 592 2.43 5.92 13.88
CA ALA A 592 1.72 4.76 14.44
C ALA A 592 2.46 3.42 14.25
N THR A 593 3.47 3.37 13.36
CA THR A 593 4.22 2.14 13.06
C THR A 593 5.54 2.02 13.82
N GLU A 594 5.87 2.95 14.72
CA GLU A 594 7.06 2.91 15.58
C GLU A 594 7.18 1.57 16.30
N MET A 595 8.39 1.03 16.44
CA MET A 595 8.62 -0.29 17.04
C MET A 595 8.36 -0.34 18.56
N HIS A 596 8.64 0.77 19.25
CA HIS A 596 8.10 1.07 20.57
C HIS A 596 7.22 2.30 20.41
N HIS A 597 5.94 2.17 20.73
CA HIS A 597 4.98 3.22 20.48
C HIS A 597 4.10 3.50 21.70
N ILE A 598 3.81 4.75 21.96
CA ILE A 598 2.83 5.16 22.97
C ILE A 598 1.63 5.79 22.27
N GLN A 599 0.44 5.30 22.54
CA GLN A 599 -0.78 5.73 21.87
C GLN A 599 -1.94 5.96 22.84
N TRP A 600 -2.89 6.77 22.39
CA TRP A 600 -4.16 7.03 23.05
C TRP A 600 -5.31 6.44 22.23
N ASN A 601 -6.12 5.59 22.86
CA ASN A 601 -7.32 5.07 22.23
C ASN A 601 -8.45 6.10 22.28
N ALA A 602 -8.83 6.63 21.12
CA ALA A 602 -9.84 7.68 21.00
C ALA A 602 -11.25 7.23 21.42
N ARG A 603 -11.51 5.92 21.49
CA ARG A 603 -12.79 5.34 21.87
C ARG A 603 -12.92 5.12 23.37
N THR A 604 -11.89 4.58 24.02
CA THR A 604 -11.91 4.20 25.45
C THR A 604 -11.23 5.21 26.35
N GLY A 605 -10.39 6.08 25.82
CA GLY A 605 -9.53 7.00 26.58
C GLY A 605 -8.28 6.33 27.15
N SER A 606 -8.06 5.04 26.92
CA SER A 606 -6.88 4.34 27.43
C SER A 606 -5.60 4.79 26.74
N VAL A 607 -4.49 4.82 27.49
CA VAL A 607 -3.14 5.00 26.97
C VAL A 607 -2.44 3.66 27.04
N LYS A 608 -1.94 3.20 25.88
CA LYS A 608 -1.21 1.94 25.75
C LYS A 608 0.23 2.16 25.28
N VAL A 609 1.11 1.30 25.74
CA VAL A 609 2.46 1.14 25.17
C VAL A 609 2.50 -0.14 24.38
N ILE A 610 2.97 -0.03 23.16
CA ILE A 610 3.11 -1.13 22.19
C ILE A 610 4.59 -1.45 22.05
N ASN A 611 4.94 -2.72 22.13
CA ASN A 611 6.28 -3.21 21.87
C ASN A 611 6.23 -4.30 20.79
N HIS A 612 6.70 -3.97 19.60
CA HIS A 612 6.77 -4.92 18.48
C HIS A 612 8.00 -5.83 18.53
N LEU A 613 9.03 -5.45 19.32
CA LEU A 613 10.30 -6.19 19.39
C LEU A 613 10.20 -7.42 20.31
N PRO A 614 11.06 -8.43 20.11
CA PRO A 614 11.01 -9.67 20.91
C PRO A 614 11.45 -9.48 22.37
N ALA A 615 12.29 -8.49 22.64
CA ALA A 615 12.74 -8.17 24.00
C ALA A 615 11.67 -7.38 24.76
N ALA A 616 11.52 -7.65 26.05
CA ALA A 616 10.64 -6.84 26.91
C ALA A 616 11.14 -5.40 26.98
N PHE A 617 10.21 -4.44 26.87
CA PHE A 617 10.49 -3.03 27.05
C PHE A 617 10.23 -2.61 28.49
N LYS A 618 11.17 -1.83 29.07
CA LYS A 618 11.03 -1.18 30.37
C LYS A 618 11.38 0.29 30.28
N GLY A 619 10.68 1.10 31.08
CA GLY A 619 10.89 2.53 31.06
C GLY A 619 9.82 3.27 31.84
N ARG A 620 9.52 4.48 31.42
CA ARG A 620 8.44 5.33 31.94
C ARG A 620 7.68 6.03 30.84
N ALA A 621 6.43 6.33 31.10
CA ALA A 621 5.55 7.09 30.23
C ALA A 621 5.03 8.34 30.92
N GLU A 622 4.92 9.41 30.16
CA GLU A 622 4.31 10.68 30.58
C GLU A 622 3.09 10.97 29.70
N ALA A 623 2.00 11.43 30.32
CA ALA A 623 0.83 11.94 29.65
C ALA A 623 0.49 13.34 30.15
N GLU A 624 0.32 14.27 29.23
CA GLU A 624 0.00 15.67 29.52
C GLU A 624 -1.19 16.11 28.69
N VAL A 625 -2.09 16.90 29.28
CA VAL A 625 -3.25 17.48 28.59
C VAL A 625 -3.19 19.00 28.72
N TYR A 626 -3.32 19.69 27.59
CA TYR A 626 -3.22 21.12 27.48
C TYR A 626 -4.48 21.73 26.86
N ASN A 627 -4.88 22.89 27.38
CA ASN A 627 -5.81 23.78 26.68
C ASN A 627 -5.20 24.32 25.38
N MET A 628 -6.01 24.84 24.46
CA MET A 628 -5.55 25.50 23.24
C MET A 628 -4.53 26.63 23.47
N ASP A 629 -4.62 27.34 24.61
CA ASP A 629 -3.69 28.40 24.97
C ASP A 629 -2.35 27.90 25.54
N GLY A 630 -2.12 26.58 25.52
CA GLY A 630 -0.92 25.96 26.07
C GLY A 630 -0.93 25.75 27.58
N THR A 631 -2.01 26.09 28.28
CA THR A 631 -2.12 25.89 29.74
C THR A 631 -2.22 24.39 30.06
N LEU A 632 -1.29 23.88 30.88
CA LEU A 632 -1.31 22.49 31.34
C LEU A 632 -2.52 22.27 32.27
N LYS A 633 -3.32 21.26 32.02
CA LYS A 633 -4.51 20.89 32.78
C LYS A 633 -4.38 19.56 33.51
N PHE A 634 -3.59 18.67 32.99
CA PHE A 634 -3.35 17.38 33.61
C PHE A 634 -1.96 16.88 33.25
N ARG A 635 -1.31 16.23 34.19
CA ARG A 635 -0.06 15.49 34.00
C ARG A 635 -0.06 14.26 34.88
N ASP A 636 0.35 13.13 34.28
CA ASP A 636 0.59 11.89 34.99
C ASP A 636 1.84 11.21 34.43
N GLU A 637 2.52 10.45 35.27
CA GLU A 637 3.72 9.69 34.93
C GLU A 637 3.63 8.30 35.56
N THR A 638 3.95 7.27 34.78
CA THR A 638 3.91 5.89 35.28
C THR A 638 5.10 5.08 34.76
N ALA A 639 5.55 4.13 35.59
CA ALA A 639 6.52 3.13 35.15
C ALA A 639 5.88 2.15 34.14
N VAL A 640 6.67 1.75 33.15
CA VAL A 640 6.24 0.87 32.04
C VAL A 640 7.04 -0.41 32.05
N CYS A 641 6.34 -1.56 31.91
CA CYS A 641 6.94 -2.86 31.62
C CYS A 641 6.02 -3.62 30.66
N VAL A 642 6.47 -3.85 29.42
CA VAL A 642 5.71 -4.54 28.38
C VAL A 642 6.51 -5.72 27.88
N GLY A 643 5.87 -6.87 27.72
CA GLY A 643 6.49 -8.08 27.16
C GLY A 643 7.02 -7.88 25.73
N GLY A 644 7.76 -8.86 25.24
CA GLY A 644 8.18 -8.88 23.83
C GLY A 644 6.99 -9.20 22.91
N ALA A 645 6.87 -8.50 21.78
CA ALA A 645 5.75 -8.59 20.84
C ALA A 645 4.38 -8.54 21.57
N ASP A 646 4.19 -7.49 22.40
CA ASP A 646 3.07 -7.34 23.31
C ASP A 646 2.70 -5.86 23.52
N LYS A 647 1.60 -5.62 24.23
CA LYS A 647 1.07 -4.31 24.58
C LYS A 647 0.61 -4.25 26.02
N ALA A 648 0.59 -3.06 26.60
CA ALA A 648 0.05 -2.84 27.95
C ALA A 648 -0.71 -1.54 28.04
N GLU A 649 -1.88 -1.57 28.64
CA GLU A 649 -2.57 -0.37 29.09
C GLU A 649 -1.88 0.14 30.37
N ILE A 650 -1.49 1.42 30.38
CA ILE A 650 -0.68 2.01 31.45
C ILE A 650 -1.42 3.07 32.22
N MET A 651 -2.38 3.75 31.62
CA MET A 651 -3.25 4.75 32.24
C MET A 651 -4.51 4.99 31.42
N SER A 652 -5.46 5.72 31.94
CA SER A 652 -6.66 6.15 31.21
C SER A 652 -6.81 7.67 31.30
N LEU A 653 -6.88 8.32 30.15
CA LEU A 653 -7.25 9.73 30.00
C LEU A 653 -8.68 9.80 29.51
N PHE A 654 -9.53 10.57 30.17
CA PHE A 654 -10.94 10.70 29.81
C PHE A 654 -11.67 9.35 29.78
N PRO A 655 -11.62 8.54 30.85
CA PRO A 655 -12.30 7.26 30.85
C PRO A 655 -13.77 7.45 30.47
N ASP A 656 -14.26 6.63 29.54
CA ASP A 656 -15.68 6.58 29.21
C ASP A 656 -16.43 5.93 30.39
N THR A 657 -16.83 6.76 31.34
CA THR A 657 -17.58 6.33 32.52
C THR A 657 -19.07 6.19 32.21
N ALA A 658 -19.50 6.51 30.99
CA ALA A 658 -20.89 6.43 30.58
C ALA A 658 -21.38 4.98 30.60
N VAL A 659 -22.31 4.69 31.50
CA VAL A 659 -22.86 3.33 31.62
C VAL A 659 -23.95 3.13 30.56
N ASN A 660 -23.65 2.32 29.54
CA ASN A 660 -24.64 1.90 28.54
C ASN A 660 -25.63 0.89 29.18
N ILE A 661 -26.84 1.35 29.45
CA ILE A 661 -27.91 0.54 30.06
C ILE A 661 -28.81 -0.16 29.02
N ALA A 662 -28.53 -0.03 27.74
CA ALA A 662 -29.29 -0.66 26.65
C ALA A 662 -28.74 -2.04 26.26
N VAL A 663 -27.56 -2.43 26.71
CA VAL A 663 -26.94 -3.74 26.36
C VAL A 663 -27.82 -4.89 26.87
N GLY A 664 -28.14 -5.80 25.97
CA GLY A 664 -28.99 -6.96 26.25
C GLY A 664 -30.49 -6.66 26.40
N CYS A 665 -30.89 -5.40 26.20
CA CYS A 665 -32.29 -4.98 26.24
C CYS A 665 -33.02 -5.33 24.93
N LYS A 666 -34.36 -5.37 25.00
CA LYS A 666 -35.21 -5.72 23.86
C LYS A 666 -35.34 -4.55 22.89
N GLY A 667 -34.97 -4.76 21.63
CA GLY A 667 -35.16 -3.82 20.55
C GLY A 667 -36.50 -4.01 19.80
N THR A 668 -37.05 -2.91 19.29
CA THR A 668 -38.13 -2.90 18.32
C THR A 668 -37.84 -1.85 17.25
N ALA A 669 -38.31 -2.06 16.03
CA ALA A 669 -38.02 -1.13 14.93
C ALA A 669 -39.23 -1.01 13.99
N SER A 670 -39.25 0.02 13.16
CA SER A 670 -40.24 0.20 12.09
C SER A 670 -40.24 -0.93 11.06
N GLY A 671 -39.04 -1.58 10.88
CA GLY A 671 -38.81 -2.70 10.02
C GLY A 671 -37.33 -3.08 10.09
N PHE A 672 -36.99 -4.23 9.52
CA PHE A 672 -35.59 -4.68 9.44
C PHE A 672 -35.37 -5.64 8.27
N GLU A 673 -34.18 -5.61 7.69
CA GLU A 673 -33.72 -6.60 6.71
C GLU A 673 -33.41 -7.95 7.39
N LYS A 674 -33.50 -9.04 6.60
CA LYS A 674 -33.20 -10.39 7.10
C LYS A 674 -31.86 -10.42 7.81
N ASP A 675 -31.83 -11.02 8.98
CA ASP A 675 -30.67 -11.19 9.87
C ASP A 675 -30.11 -9.88 10.49
N CYS A 676 -30.59 -8.69 10.09
CA CYS A 676 -30.23 -7.39 10.65
C CYS A 676 -31.32 -6.83 11.56
N ILE A 677 -31.70 -7.60 12.58
CA ILE A 677 -32.83 -7.33 13.48
C ILE A 677 -32.53 -6.20 14.48
N ALA A 678 -33.62 -5.65 15.10
CA ALA A 678 -33.48 -4.56 16.06
C ALA A 678 -32.57 -4.89 17.26
N ASP A 679 -32.63 -6.11 17.77
CA ASP A 679 -31.84 -6.54 18.94
C ASP A 679 -30.31 -6.46 18.69
N ASN A 680 -29.85 -6.58 17.45
CA ASN A 680 -28.45 -6.47 17.08
C ASN A 680 -27.82 -5.11 17.44
N ALA A 681 -28.62 -4.05 17.48
CA ALA A 681 -28.13 -2.72 17.88
C ALA A 681 -27.98 -2.56 19.41
N PHE A 682 -28.34 -3.58 20.18
CA PHE A 682 -28.32 -3.59 21.65
C PHE A 682 -27.58 -4.79 22.25
N ASP A 683 -26.91 -5.59 21.45
CA ASP A 683 -26.20 -6.80 21.88
C ASP A 683 -24.77 -6.52 22.40
N GLY A 684 -24.28 -5.29 22.24
CA GLY A 684 -22.93 -4.89 22.63
C GLY A 684 -21.84 -5.37 21.67
N ASN A 685 -22.20 -5.84 20.47
CA ASN A 685 -21.30 -6.36 19.47
C ASN A 685 -21.23 -5.41 18.26
N ASP A 686 -20.12 -4.75 18.06
CA ASP A 686 -19.93 -3.73 17.01
C ASP A 686 -19.84 -4.30 15.58
N ILE A 687 -19.93 -5.62 15.39
CA ILE A 687 -19.99 -6.24 14.06
C ILE A 687 -21.38 -6.70 13.64
N THR A 688 -22.31 -6.83 14.55
CA THR A 688 -23.74 -7.02 14.27
C THR A 688 -24.42 -5.67 14.08
N ARG A 689 -25.53 -5.64 13.36
CA ARG A 689 -26.20 -4.37 13.08
C ARG A 689 -27.72 -4.53 12.94
N TRP A 690 -28.43 -3.46 13.18
CA TRP A 690 -29.80 -3.26 12.68
C TRP A 690 -29.74 -2.55 11.31
N THR A 691 -30.54 -3.03 10.36
CA THR A 691 -30.74 -2.36 9.06
C THR A 691 -32.24 -2.25 8.79
N CYS A 692 -32.73 -1.04 8.52
CA CYS A 692 -34.14 -0.78 8.19
C CYS A 692 -34.50 -1.37 6.81
N ASP A 693 -35.72 -1.83 6.62
CA ASP A 693 -36.24 -2.52 5.43
C ASP A 693 -36.70 -1.60 4.27
N GLY A 694 -36.13 -0.41 4.15
CA GLY A 694 -36.31 0.46 2.97
C GLY A 694 -37.29 1.64 3.13
N ALA A 695 -37.72 1.94 4.31
CA ALA A 695 -38.57 3.09 4.56
C ALA A 695 -37.81 4.43 4.50
N ASP A 696 -38.37 5.48 3.89
CA ASP A 696 -37.84 6.85 3.91
C ASP A 696 -37.83 7.46 5.31
N LYS A 697 -38.59 6.90 6.22
CA LYS A 697 -38.61 7.22 7.65
C LYS A 697 -38.57 5.92 8.43
N GLY A 698 -37.51 5.72 9.16
CA GLY A 698 -37.27 4.55 10.00
C GLY A 698 -37.14 4.94 11.47
N TRP A 699 -37.43 4.01 12.36
CA TRP A 699 -37.13 4.17 13.77
C TRP A 699 -36.64 2.85 14.40
N LEU A 700 -35.81 3.00 15.43
CA LEU A 700 -35.29 1.93 16.26
C LEU A 700 -35.51 2.32 17.72
N CYS A 701 -36.11 1.46 18.54
CA CYS A 701 -36.45 1.72 19.92
C CYS A 701 -36.02 0.60 20.85
N VAL A 702 -35.43 0.95 21.98
CA VAL A 702 -35.11 0.02 23.07
C VAL A 702 -36.14 0.13 24.20
N ASP A 703 -36.48 -1.03 24.80
CA ASP A 703 -37.19 -1.12 26.09
C ASP A 703 -36.15 -1.45 27.17
N LEU A 704 -35.80 -0.50 28.03
CA LEU A 704 -34.84 -0.67 29.15
C LEU A 704 -35.38 -1.56 30.28
N GLY A 705 -36.59 -2.08 30.13
CA GLY A 705 -37.26 -2.97 31.09
C GLY A 705 -37.81 -2.25 32.35
N LYS A 706 -37.27 -1.10 32.69
CA LYS A 706 -37.68 -0.27 33.82
C LYS A 706 -37.49 1.22 33.51
N VAL A 707 -38.14 2.09 34.28
CA VAL A 707 -37.86 3.54 34.18
C VAL A 707 -36.47 3.82 34.77
N CYS A 708 -35.61 4.49 33.98
CA CYS A 708 -34.27 4.90 34.33
C CYS A 708 -34.11 6.40 34.02
N ALA A 709 -33.28 7.09 34.77
CA ALA A 709 -32.81 8.42 34.39
C ALA A 709 -31.71 8.28 33.32
N VAL A 710 -31.91 8.95 32.18
CA VAL A 710 -30.99 8.94 31.03
C VAL A 710 -30.63 10.37 30.65
N ASP A 711 -29.40 10.62 30.21
CA ASP A 711 -28.89 11.94 29.83
C ASP A 711 -28.09 11.97 28.52
N GLY A 712 -28.08 10.85 27.79
CA GLY A 712 -27.37 10.79 26.51
C GLY A 712 -27.53 9.47 25.79
N VAL A 713 -27.18 9.52 24.49
CA VAL A 713 -27.13 8.34 23.63
C VAL A 713 -25.89 8.42 22.77
N ARG A 714 -25.40 7.24 22.29
CA ARG A 714 -24.36 7.15 21.28
C ARG A 714 -24.80 6.17 20.20
N ILE A 715 -24.63 6.58 18.95
CA ILE A 715 -24.99 5.78 17.78
C ILE A 715 -23.73 5.48 17.02
N SER A 716 -23.42 4.20 16.82
CA SER A 716 -22.40 3.73 15.90
C SER A 716 -23.06 3.37 14.57
N TRP A 717 -22.99 4.29 13.61
CA TRP A 717 -23.58 4.09 12.30
C TRP A 717 -22.76 3.12 11.44
N GLU A 718 -23.42 2.33 10.66
CA GLU A 718 -22.86 1.65 9.50
C GLU A 718 -22.72 2.68 8.34
N ASN A 719 -22.19 2.29 7.20
CA ASN A 719 -22.05 3.20 6.04
C ASN A 719 -23.40 3.79 5.56
N ALA A 720 -24.49 3.08 5.80
CA ALA A 720 -25.86 3.51 5.52
C ALA A 720 -26.48 4.25 6.71
N TYR A 721 -26.12 5.51 6.90
CA TYR A 721 -26.51 6.31 8.07
C TYR A 721 -27.68 7.25 7.82
N ALA A 722 -28.30 7.74 8.92
CA ALA A 722 -29.25 8.83 8.88
C ALA A 722 -28.52 10.18 8.92
N LYS A 723 -28.79 11.04 7.93
CA LYS A 723 -28.32 12.42 7.89
C LYS A 723 -29.10 13.33 8.84
N ASP A 724 -30.42 13.16 8.88
CA ASP A 724 -31.29 13.88 9.82
C ASP A 724 -32.02 12.86 10.69
N TYR A 725 -31.91 13.02 12.01
CA TYR A 725 -32.55 12.13 12.98
C TYR A 725 -32.74 12.84 14.32
N HIS A 726 -33.61 12.27 15.16
CA HIS A 726 -33.80 12.76 16.53
C HIS A 726 -34.01 11.61 17.51
N ILE A 727 -33.81 11.92 18.79
CA ILE A 727 -34.00 10.99 19.89
C ILE A 727 -35.28 11.37 20.64
N GLU A 728 -36.11 10.37 20.90
CA GLU A 728 -37.30 10.50 21.68
C GLU A 728 -37.30 9.54 22.87
N VAL A 729 -37.88 9.94 23.98
CA VAL A 729 -37.99 9.16 25.20
C VAL A 729 -39.45 9.01 25.65
N SER A 730 -39.74 7.90 26.33
CA SER A 730 -41.06 7.62 26.89
C SER A 730 -40.96 6.75 28.12
N VAL A 731 -41.86 6.94 29.08
CA VAL A 731 -42.01 6.08 30.27
C VAL A 731 -43.01 4.94 30.04
N ASP A 732 -43.97 5.13 29.14
CA ASP A 732 -45.10 4.19 28.92
C ASP A 732 -45.12 3.53 27.53
N GLY A 733 -44.14 3.90 26.65
CA GLY A 733 -44.05 3.41 25.25
C GLY A 733 -45.14 3.93 24.32
N LYS A 734 -45.95 4.89 24.74
CA LYS A 734 -47.08 5.48 23.97
C LYS A 734 -46.85 6.95 23.67
N ALA A 735 -46.56 7.73 24.71
CA ALA A 735 -46.25 9.15 24.56
C ALA A 735 -44.74 9.36 24.52
N PHE A 736 -44.24 9.85 23.39
CA PHE A 736 -42.80 10.11 23.18
C PHE A 736 -42.55 11.61 23.16
N THR A 737 -41.45 12.01 23.80
CA THR A 737 -40.96 13.39 23.85
C THR A 737 -39.59 13.45 23.20
N LYS A 738 -39.38 14.37 22.25
CA LYS A 738 -38.09 14.62 21.63
C LYS A 738 -37.15 15.30 22.60
N VAL A 739 -35.95 14.75 22.77
CA VAL A 739 -34.92 15.26 23.71
C VAL A 739 -33.64 15.71 23.01
N ALA A 740 -33.32 15.21 21.82
CA ALA A 740 -32.15 15.61 21.04
C ALA A 740 -32.44 15.48 19.53
N GLU A 741 -31.66 16.20 18.70
CA GLU A 741 -31.80 16.17 17.26
C GLU A 741 -30.44 16.41 16.59
N THR A 742 -30.24 15.76 15.43
CA THR A 742 -29.13 16.02 14.51
C THR A 742 -29.68 16.34 13.14
N VAL A 743 -29.18 17.41 12.52
CA VAL A 743 -29.48 17.82 11.15
C VAL A 743 -28.17 17.93 10.38
N GLY A 744 -28.08 17.32 9.21
CA GLY A 744 -26.88 17.32 8.41
C GLY A 744 -25.75 16.43 8.94
N GLY A 745 -26.09 15.34 9.67
CA GLY A 745 -25.13 14.37 10.19
C GLY A 745 -24.38 13.64 9.05
N ASN A 746 -23.21 13.12 9.37
CA ASN A 746 -22.25 12.51 8.43
C ASN A 746 -21.98 11.02 8.71
N GLY A 747 -22.73 10.39 9.60
CA GLY A 747 -22.53 8.99 10.00
C GLY A 747 -21.41 8.82 11.03
N GLY A 748 -20.80 7.64 11.08
CA GLY A 748 -19.74 7.30 12.04
C GLY A 748 -20.25 7.16 13.47
N LEU A 749 -19.49 7.60 14.48
CA LEU A 749 -19.84 7.54 15.89
C LEU A 749 -20.40 8.89 16.34
N ASN A 750 -21.69 8.93 16.66
CA ASN A 750 -22.37 10.17 17.07
C ASN A 750 -22.86 10.08 18.51
N THR A 751 -22.42 11.00 19.37
CA THR A 751 -22.89 11.13 20.77
C THR A 751 -23.79 12.36 20.91
N LEU A 752 -25.01 12.18 21.43
CA LEU A 752 -25.95 13.26 21.75
C LEU A 752 -26.18 13.27 23.26
N LYS A 753 -25.97 14.44 23.89
CA LYS A 753 -26.25 14.69 25.30
C LYS A 753 -27.46 15.56 25.43
N PHE A 754 -28.24 15.35 26.48
CA PHE A 754 -29.44 16.12 26.82
C PHE A 754 -29.63 16.15 28.35
N ASP A 755 -30.51 17.02 28.82
CA ASP A 755 -30.82 17.09 30.25
C ASP A 755 -31.37 15.74 30.74
N ALA A 756 -31.00 15.34 31.97
CA ALA A 756 -31.44 14.08 32.53
C ALA A 756 -32.96 13.95 32.56
N VAL A 757 -33.47 12.89 32.00
CA VAL A 757 -34.94 12.63 31.87
C VAL A 757 -35.25 11.18 32.23
N GLU A 758 -36.38 10.93 32.87
CA GLU A 758 -36.86 9.59 33.12
C GLU A 758 -37.42 8.94 31.87
N ALA A 759 -36.90 7.76 31.52
CA ALA A 759 -37.32 6.98 30.37
C ALA A 759 -37.26 5.48 30.62
N ARG A 760 -38.20 4.73 30.09
CA ARG A 760 -38.11 3.28 29.89
C ARG A 760 -37.87 2.96 28.42
N TYR A 761 -38.40 3.76 27.53
CA TYR A 761 -38.25 3.58 26.10
C TYR A 761 -37.42 4.73 25.55
N VAL A 762 -36.39 4.41 24.77
CA VAL A 762 -35.57 5.39 24.06
C VAL A 762 -35.60 5.04 22.58
N ARG A 763 -35.99 6.02 21.74
CA ARG A 763 -36.23 5.80 20.31
C ARG A 763 -35.36 6.74 19.46
N LEU A 764 -34.66 6.16 18.53
CA LEU A 764 -33.98 6.83 17.43
C LEU A 764 -34.97 6.91 16.27
N VAL A 765 -35.27 8.12 15.77
CA VAL A 765 -36.15 8.37 14.62
C VAL A 765 -35.32 8.99 13.49
N CYS A 766 -35.15 8.24 12.40
CA CYS A 766 -34.42 8.64 11.20
C CYS A 766 -35.40 9.33 10.22
N THR A 767 -35.05 10.50 9.74
CA THR A 767 -35.93 11.33 8.88
C THR A 767 -35.36 11.66 7.51
N ALA A 768 -34.04 11.59 7.33
CA ALA A 768 -33.38 11.72 6.04
C ALA A 768 -32.17 10.83 5.95
N ARG A 769 -31.96 10.18 4.80
CA ARG A 769 -30.79 9.33 4.52
C ARG A 769 -29.57 10.17 4.21
N GLY A 770 -28.39 9.70 4.67
CA GLY A 770 -27.09 10.25 4.29
C GLY A 770 -26.53 9.65 3.01
N THR A 771 -27.04 8.47 2.63
CA THR A 771 -26.61 7.70 1.45
C THR A 771 -27.79 7.20 0.65
N MET A 772 -27.57 6.52 -0.46
CA MET A 772 -28.63 5.86 -1.24
C MET A 772 -29.21 4.61 -0.56
N TRP A 773 -28.51 4.08 0.46
CA TRP A 773 -28.87 2.87 1.20
C TRP A 773 -29.89 3.17 2.33
N ASN A 774 -30.43 2.09 2.92
CA ASN A 774 -31.32 2.17 4.06
C ASN A 774 -30.56 2.58 5.33
N TYR A 775 -31.28 2.94 6.42
CA TYR A 775 -30.65 3.23 7.70
C TYR A 775 -30.07 1.96 8.32
N SER A 776 -28.85 2.03 8.78
CA SER A 776 -28.15 0.92 9.42
C SER A 776 -27.23 1.41 10.55
N CYS A 777 -27.28 0.79 11.71
CA CYS A 777 -26.35 1.07 12.80
C CYS A 777 -25.88 -0.21 13.49
N TYR A 778 -24.63 -0.21 13.90
CA TYR A 778 -24.03 -1.29 14.67
C TYR A 778 -24.52 -1.28 16.11
N GLN A 779 -24.48 -0.11 16.78
CA GLN A 779 -24.95 0.04 18.16
C GLN A 779 -25.76 1.32 18.36
N PHE A 780 -26.79 1.21 19.16
CA PHE A 780 -27.53 2.34 19.72
C PHE A 780 -27.45 2.27 21.24
N MET A 781 -26.52 2.99 21.84
CA MET A 781 -26.23 3.00 23.25
C MET A 781 -27.07 4.05 23.96
N VAL A 782 -27.55 3.74 25.17
CA VAL A 782 -28.30 4.68 26.03
C VAL A 782 -27.59 4.79 27.37
N PHE A 783 -27.26 5.99 27.81
CA PHE A 783 -26.45 6.23 28.99
C PHE A 783 -27.28 6.58 30.22
N ALA A 784 -26.95 5.90 31.35
CA ALA A 784 -27.51 6.24 32.63
C ALA A 784 -27.09 7.66 33.06
N ALA A 785 -28.03 8.46 33.52
CA ALA A 785 -27.75 9.85 33.90
C ALA A 785 -26.72 9.95 35.02
N GLY A 786 -25.78 10.94 34.85
CA GLY A 786 -24.69 11.19 35.77
C GLY A 786 -23.51 10.22 35.67
N THR A 787 -23.50 9.33 34.67
CA THR A 787 -22.36 8.45 34.39
C THR A 787 -21.43 8.98 33.31
N SER A 788 -21.70 10.16 32.75
CA SER A 788 -20.89 10.77 31.69
C SER A 788 -19.47 11.14 32.17
N GLU A 789 -18.52 11.14 31.24
CA GLU A 789 -17.07 11.41 31.43
C GLU A 789 -16.75 12.27 32.65
N ALA A 790 -15.87 11.78 33.53
CA ALA A 790 -15.20 12.62 34.54
C ALA A 790 -14.25 13.55 33.77
N GLY A 791 -14.72 14.75 33.43
CA GLY A 791 -13.96 15.72 32.67
C GLY A 791 -12.83 16.33 33.52
N ILE A 792 -11.69 16.65 32.90
CA ILE A 792 -10.66 17.49 33.51
C ILE A 792 -11.24 18.89 33.69
N GLU A 793 -11.22 19.39 34.92
CA GLU A 793 -11.79 20.70 35.30
C GLU A 793 -11.12 21.83 34.51
N GLY A 794 -11.93 22.70 33.92
CA GLY A 794 -11.44 23.87 33.16
C GLY A 794 -10.75 23.52 31.85
N LEU A 795 -10.94 22.30 31.33
CA LEU A 795 -10.45 21.92 30.00
C LEU A 795 -11.26 22.63 28.91
N SER A 796 -10.57 23.16 27.88
CA SER A 796 -11.21 23.77 26.70
C SER A 796 -11.92 22.73 25.84
N LYS A 797 -12.86 23.16 24.98
CA LYS A 797 -13.57 22.28 24.05
C LYS A 797 -12.57 21.56 23.16
N VAL A 798 -11.73 22.30 22.45
CA VAL A 798 -10.56 21.76 21.76
C VAL A 798 -9.35 21.84 22.69
N HIS A 799 -8.59 20.76 22.78
CA HIS A 799 -7.45 20.60 23.66
C HIS A 799 -6.44 19.64 23.08
N PHE A 800 -5.25 19.58 23.65
CA PHE A 800 -4.16 18.76 23.18
C PHE A 800 -3.78 17.68 24.19
N ILE A 801 -3.45 16.49 23.71
CA ILE A 801 -2.86 15.40 24.49
C ILE A 801 -1.44 15.19 23.98
N LYS A 802 -0.46 15.20 24.89
CA LYS A 802 0.93 14.85 24.60
C LYS A 802 1.33 13.64 25.40
N LEU A 803 1.82 12.62 24.70
CA LEU A 803 2.34 11.39 25.29
C LEU A 803 3.83 11.27 25.00
N ARG A 804 4.61 10.80 25.96
CA ARG A 804 6.04 10.51 25.80
C ARG A 804 6.38 9.19 26.46
N LEU A 805 7.20 8.41 25.78
CA LEU A 805 7.74 7.13 26.26
C LEU A 805 9.26 7.23 26.33
N PHE A 806 9.81 6.90 27.49
CA PHE A 806 11.25 6.91 27.75
C PHE A 806 11.73 5.51 28.12
N ASP A 807 12.93 5.15 27.69
CA ASP A 807 13.61 3.92 28.09
C ASP A 807 14.16 4.02 29.54
N GLU A 808 14.77 2.94 30.06
CA GLU A 808 15.39 2.90 31.39
C GLU A 808 16.56 3.89 31.53
N ALA A 809 17.20 4.30 30.43
CA ALA A 809 18.28 5.28 30.43
C ALA A 809 17.75 6.73 30.41
N GLY A 810 16.45 6.91 30.21
CA GLY A 810 15.80 8.21 30.13
C GLY A 810 15.80 8.82 28.72
N ASN A 811 16.15 8.06 27.68
CA ASN A 811 16.06 8.52 26.31
C ASN A 811 14.60 8.48 25.85
N LEU A 812 14.16 9.52 25.12
CA LEU A 812 12.84 9.54 24.48
C LEU A 812 12.83 8.55 23.32
N VAL A 813 11.95 7.55 23.34
CA VAL A 813 11.83 6.50 22.32
C VAL A 813 10.56 6.63 21.48
N SER A 814 9.52 7.25 22.02
CA SER A 814 8.30 7.58 21.27
C SER A 814 7.67 8.85 21.88
N ASP A 815 7.19 9.73 21.03
CA ASP A 815 6.34 10.85 21.41
C ASP A 815 5.12 10.91 20.51
N ASN A 816 3.96 11.23 21.06
CA ASN A 816 2.73 11.33 20.28
C ASN A 816 1.93 12.56 20.68
N PHE A 817 1.29 13.19 19.72
CA PHE A 817 0.52 14.41 19.92
C PHE A 817 -0.85 14.27 19.24
N TYR A 818 -1.90 14.58 20.01
CA TYR A 818 -3.27 14.57 19.51
C TYR A 818 -3.91 15.92 19.79
N TRP A 819 -4.71 16.39 18.85
CA TRP A 819 -5.71 17.41 19.06
C TRP A 819 -7.07 16.73 19.17
N ARG A 820 -7.82 17.07 20.18
CA ARG A 820 -9.09 16.42 20.52
C ARG A 820 -10.17 17.49 20.71
N SER A 821 -11.38 17.15 20.37
CA SER A 821 -12.56 17.92 20.75
C SER A 821 -13.44 17.13 21.73
N LYS A 822 -14.11 17.84 22.65
CA LYS A 822 -15.16 17.27 23.49
C LYS A 822 -16.46 16.96 22.70
N VAL A 823 -16.52 17.35 21.43
CA VAL A 823 -17.70 17.20 20.57
C VAL A 823 -17.28 16.62 19.23
N ASN A 824 -17.46 15.31 19.04
CA ASN A 824 -17.42 14.60 17.76
C ASN A 824 -16.38 15.13 16.73
N CYS A 825 -15.10 15.18 17.08
CA CYS A 825 -14.01 15.70 16.23
C CYS A 825 -14.16 17.18 15.77
N ASP A 826 -15.07 17.96 16.32
CA ASP A 826 -15.24 19.37 15.97
C ASP A 826 -14.08 20.23 16.48
N CYS A 827 -13.03 20.29 15.69
CA CYS A 827 -11.82 21.07 15.95
C CYS A 827 -11.84 22.46 15.27
N ARG A 828 -13.01 22.98 14.88
CA ARG A 828 -13.15 24.30 14.22
C ARG A 828 -12.55 25.46 15.02
N GLU A 829 -12.45 25.32 16.34
CA GLU A 829 -11.82 26.33 17.21
C GLU A 829 -10.30 26.46 16.96
N LEU A 830 -9.64 25.47 16.35
CA LEU A 830 -8.21 25.55 15.98
C LEU A 830 -7.90 26.78 15.11
N LYS A 831 -8.86 27.29 14.32
CA LYS A 831 -8.70 28.57 13.59
C LYS A 831 -8.40 29.77 14.51
N ASN A 832 -8.72 29.67 15.80
CA ASN A 832 -8.47 30.71 16.81
C ASN A 832 -7.16 30.49 17.56
N LEU A 833 -6.39 29.46 17.21
CA LEU A 833 -5.07 29.21 17.78
C LEU A 833 -4.16 30.41 17.51
N GLY A 834 -3.59 30.99 18.58
CA GLY A 834 -2.74 32.18 18.48
C GLY A 834 -1.50 31.91 17.61
N GLN A 835 -1.08 32.92 16.84
CA GLN A 835 0.17 32.87 16.08
C GLN A 835 1.37 32.57 16.98
N THR A 836 2.34 31.84 16.48
CA THR A 836 3.59 31.54 17.19
C THR A 836 4.78 31.63 16.24
N GLU A 837 5.98 31.71 16.81
CA GLU A 837 7.23 31.90 16.07
C GLU A 837 8.08 30.63 16.10
N LEU A 838 8.76 30.36 14.98
CA LEU A 838 9.68 29.22 14.86
C LEU A 838 11.11 29.72 14.67
N ALA A 839 12.05 29.12 15.39
CA ALA A 839 13.47 29.18 15.06
C ALA A 839 13.84 27.85 14.37
N VAL A 840 14.51 27.93 13.21
CA VAL A 840 14.92 26.78 12.42
C VAL A 840 16.42 26.83 12.19
N ALA A 841 17.10 25.73 12.45
CA ALA A 841 18.50 25.53 12.08
C ALA A 841 18.62 24.29 11.20
N TYR A 842 19.48 24.35 10.18
CA TYR A 842 19.76 23.23 9.30
C TYR A 842 21.26 23.01 9.20
N GLU A 843 21.75 22.01 9.91
CA GLU A 843 23.17 21.66 9.96
C GLU A 843 23.36 20.21 9.53
N GLU A 844 24.32 19.98 8.66
CA GLU A 844 24.58 18.68 8.02
C GLU A 844 23.28 18.08 7.41
N ASN A 845 22.74 17.04 8.04
CA ASN A 845 21.51 16.37 7.64
C ASN A 845 20.41 16.48 8.71
N THR A 846 20.53 17.44 9.64
CA THR A 846 19.59 17.61 10.75
C THR A 846 18.93 18.97 10.68
N VAL A 847 17.60 18.96 10.68
CA VAL A 847 16.75 20.14 10.80
C VAL A 847 16.27 20.24 12.24
N THR A 848 16.64 21.30 12.92
CA THR A 848 16.18 21.58 14.29
C THR A 848 15.12 22.67 14.24
N VAL A 849 13.91 22.35 14.72
CA VAL A 849 12.78 23.27 14.78
C VAL A 849 12.44 23.55 16.24
N THR A 850 12.45 24.81 16.64
CA THR A 850 12.08 25.26 17.98
C THR A 850 10.90 26.21 17.91
N ASN A 851 9.87 25.95 18.71
CA ASN A 851 8.78 26.90 18.93
C ASN A 851 9.22 27.92 19.95
N THR A 852 9.59 29.14 19.53
CA THR A 852 10.05 30.23 20.39
C THR A 852 8.92 31.13 20.89
N GLY A 853 7.71 30.92 20.37
CA GLY A 853 6.53 31.70 20.75
C GLY A 853 5.80 31.16 21.98
N LYS A 854 4.64 31.71 22.26
CA LYS A 854 3.84 31.42 23.48
C LYS A 854 2.71 30.43 23.24
N ASN A 855 2.35 30.15 21.97
CA ASN A 855 1.26 29.28 21.60
C ASN A 855 1.80 27.97 21.03
N VAL A 856 0.99 26.92 21.00
CA VAL A 856 1.36 25.65 20.36
C VAL A 856 1.56 25.89 18.86
N ALA A 857 2.65 25.39 18.29
CA ALA A 857 2.85 25.34 16.84
C ALA A 857 2.21 24.05 16.31
N LEU A 858 1.21 24.18 15.45
CA LEU A 858 0.40 23.05 14.95
C LEU A 858 0.80 22.66 13.54
N ALA A 859 1.02 21.36 13.33
CA ALA A 859 1.27 20.73 12.03
C ALA A 859 2.37 21.46 11.22
N VAL A 860 3.53 21.64 11.81
CA VAL A 860 4.68 22.32 11.18
C VAL A 860 5.27 21.40 10.13
N ARG A 861 5.14 21.79 8.85
CA ARG A 861 5.71 21.12 7.68
C ARG A 861 7.11 21.62 7.38
N ILE A 862 8.04 20.70 7.19
CA ILE A 862 9.37 20.93 6.63
C ILE A 862 9.34 20.50 5.17
N LYS A 863 9.67 21.41 4.25
CA LYS A 863 9.78 21.18 2.81
C LYS A 863 11.21 21.39 2.36
N ALA A 864 11.82 20.37 1.77
CA ALA A 864 13.14 20.48 1.15
C ALA A 864 12.99 21.00 -0.30
N THR A 865 13.73 22.06 -0.63
CA THR A 865 13.69 22.70 -1.94
C THR A 865 15.07 22.76 -2.58
N LYS A 866 15.09 22.78 -3.92
CA LYS A 866 16.30 22.87 -4.70
C LYS A 866 17.08 24.15 -4.38
N PRO A 867 18.42 24.12 -4.38
CA PRO A 867 19.26 25.32 -4.16
C PRO A 867 18.93 26.44 -5.13
N GLU A 868 18.67 26.09 -6.38
CA GLU A 868 18.27 26.99 -7.45
C GLU A 868 17.09 26.37 -8.20
N ALA A 869 15.92 26.98 -8.08
CA ALA A 869 14.75 26.63 -8.86
C ALA A 869 14.41 27.79 -9.80
N LYS A 870 14.06 27.47 -11.05
CA LYS A 870 13.57 28.48 -11.99
C LYS A 870 12.12 28.83 -11.67
N GLN A 871 11.75 30.06 -11.96
CA GLN A 871 10.38 30.49 -11.76
C GLN A 871 9.41 29.62 -12.59
N GLY A 872 8.42 29.05 -11.96
CA GLY A 872 7.42 28.16 -12.55
C GLY A 872 7.79 26.68 -12.61
N GLU A 873 8.99 26.29 -12.13
CA GLU A 873 9.35 24.89 -11.93
C GLU A 873 8.97 24.43 -10.51
N ASP A 874 8.65 23.15 -10.37
CA ASP A 874 8.49 22.52 -9.04
C ASP A 874 9.83 22.63 -8.28
N ASP A 875 9.82 23.37 -7.19
CA ASP A 875 11.02 23.67 -6.40
C ASP A 875 11.41 22.54 -5.45
N ARG A 876 10.57 21.53 -5.27
CA ARG A 876 10.80 20.45 -4.31
C ARG A 876 11.93 19.51 -4.70
N ILE A 877 12.57 18.96 -3.69
CA ILE A 877 13.45 17.80 -3.80
C ILE A 877 12.59 16.56 -3.53
N LEU A 878 12.47 15.66 -4.50
CA LEU A 878 11.61 14.47 -4.42
C LEU A 878 12.33 13.20 -4.92
N PRO A 879 12.35 12.11 -4.13
CA PRO A 879 11.89 12.10 -2.75
C PRO A 879 12.86 12.80 -1.79
N ALA A 880 12.30 13.35 -0.71
CA ALA A 880 13.02 13.79 0.46
C ALA A 880 12.60 12.91 1.67
N PHE A 881 13.57 12.27 2.30
CA PHE A 881 13.30 11.36 3.41
C PHE A 881 13.52 12.09 4.73
N LEU A 882 12.43 12.45 5.40
CA LEU A 882 12.42 13.09 6.70
C LEU A 882 12.06 12.07 7.80
N SER A 883 12.78 12.11 8.93
CA SER A 883 12.46 11.22 10.05
C SER A 883 11.11 11.54 10.69
N ASP A 884 10.67 12.82 10.64
CA ASP A 884 9.35 13.26 11.09
C ASP A 884 8.93 14.52 10.32
N ASN A 885 7.64 14.85 10.32
CA ASN A 885 7.09 16.06 9.73
C ASN A 885 5.69 16.35 10.29
N TYR A 886 5.06 17.46 9.90
CA TYR A 886 3.78 17.91 10.47
C TYR A 886 3.84 17.97 12.00
N LEU A 887 4.96 18.53 12.51
CA LEU A 887 5.29 18.57 13.93
C LEU A 887 4.28 19.41 14.72
N CYS A 888 3.96 18.97 15.94
CA CYS A 888 3.23 19.76 16.91
C CYS A 888 4.16 20.05 18.09
N LEU A 889 4.45 21.35 18.33
CA LEU A 889 5.43 21.78 19.33
C LEU A 889 4.80 22.68 20.38
N LEU A 890 4.94 22.31 21.65
CA LEU A 890 4.59 23.18 22.76
C LEU A 890 5.52 24.43 22.81
N PRO A 891 5.16 25.52 23.51
CA PRO A 891 6.06 26.65 23.72
C PRO A 891 7.42 26.21 24.27
N ASN A 892 8.50 26.71 23.67
CA ASN A 892 9.90 26.36 23.97
C ASN A 892 10.31 24.92 23.70
N GLU A 893 9.46 24.14 23.03
CA GLU A 893 9.81 22.78 22.61
C GLU A 893 10.67 22.82 21.36
N THR A 894 11.68 21.92 21.33
CA THR A 894 12.59 21.73 20.20
C THR A 894 12.51 20.30 19.71
N LYS A 895 12.47 20.10 18.38
CA LYS A 895 12.55 18.79 17.74
C LYS A 895 13.61 18.78 16.66
N ALA A 896 14.44 17.74 16.66
CA ALA A 896 15.41 17.46 15.62
C ALA A 896 14.85 16.43 14.64
N VAL A 897 14.94 16.71 13.35
CA VAL A 897 14.47 15.87 12.26
C VAL A 897 15.62 15.61 11.30
N SER A 898 15.92 14.34 11.05
CA SER A 898 16.91 14.00 10.01
C SER A 898 16.30 14.15 8.62
N LEU A 899 17.10 14.64 7.67
CA LEU A 899 16.74 14.80 6.25
C LEU A 899 17.78 14.12 5.38
N SER A 900 17.35 13.24 4.49
CA SER A 900 18.22 12.68 3.45
C SER A 900 17.56 12.78 2.06
N TYR A 901 18.38 13.01 1.05
CA TYR A 901 17.99 13.12 -0.36
C TYR A 901 19.23 12.92 -1.25
N ASP A 902 19.04 12.77 -2.54
CA ASP A 902 20.14 12.65 -3.51
C ASP A 902 20.69 14.04 -3.89
N ALA A 903 21.70 14.53 -3.14
CA ALA A 903 22.28 15.85 -3.35
C ALA A 903 22.97 16.01 -4.74
N ASP A 904 23.47 14.92 -5.31
CA ASP A 904 24.14 14.95 -6.62
C ASP A 904 23.14 15.23 -7.75
N VAL A 905 21.91 14.71 -7.62
CA VAL A 905 20.83 14.98 -8.60
C VAL A 905 20.36 16.43 -8.56
N TYR A 906 20.36 17.05 -7.38
CA TYR A 906 19.80 18.39 -7.19
C TYR A 906 20.86 19.50 -7.14
N GLY A 907 22.14 19.17 -7.29
CA GLY A 907 23.21 20.16 -7.45
C GLY A 907 23.64 20.85 -6.16
N GLY A 908 23.43 20.25 -4.98
CA GLY A 908 23.95 20.77 -3.73
C GLY A 908 23.02 20.65 -2.52
N LYS A 909 23.32 21.43 -1.50
CA LYS A 909 22.57 21.46 -0.24
C LYS A 909 21.16 22.05 -0.44
N ALA A 910 20.15 21.35 0.06
CA ALA A 910 18.76 21.84 0.02
C ALA A 910 18.60 23.16 0.80
N LYS A 911 17.68 23.98 0.33
CA LYS A 911 17.04 25.02 1.13
C LYS A 911 15.81 24.43 1.80
N LEU A 912 15.44 24.97 2.92
CA LEU A 912 14.25 24.51 3.65
C LEU A 912 13.21 25.63 3.70
N THR A 913 11.96 25.22 3.54
CA THR A 913 10.79 26.06 3.84
C THR A 913 10.03 25.37 4.97
N VAL A 914 9.87 26.06 6.12
CA VAL A 914 9.24 25.51 7.31
C VAL A 914 8.06 26.39 7.71
N SER A 915 6.85 25.82 7.81
CA SER A 915 5.63 26.54 8.17
C SER A 915 4.60 25.62 8.83
N GLY A 916 3.85 26.13 9.77
CA GLY A 916 2.73 25.44 10.41
C GLY A 916 1.39 26.10 10.11
N MET A 917 0.32 25.58 10.70
CA MET A 917 -1.03 26.15 10.58
C MET A 917 -1.14 27.57 11.14
N ASN A 918 -0.36 27.89 12.15
CA ASN A 918 -0.39 29.15 12.89
C ASN A 918 1.02 29.77 13.05
N THR A 919 1.87 29.60 12.05
CA THR A 919 3.21 30.20 12.03
C THR A 919 3.45 30.93 10.73
N GLU A 920 4.32 31.94 10.75
CA GLU A 920 4.90 32.45 9.52
C GLU A 920 5.86 31.43 8.90
N THR A 921 6.12 31.56 7.62
CA THR A 921 7.06 30.71 6.88
C THR A 921 8.50 31.15 7.16
N VAL A 922 9.32 30.20 7.62
CA VAL A 922 10.77 30.38 7.78
C VAL A 922 11.48 29.71 6.59
N VAL A 923 12.44 30.41 5.98
CA VAL A 923 13.30 29.89 4.90
C VAL A 923 14.74 29.89 5.38
N CYS A 924 15.45 28.76 5.27
CA CYS A 924 16.85 28.63 5.67
C CYS A 924 17.66 27.73 4.70
#